data_e6f4339c09cd3730f9ffca1ac6b1d2e6
#
_entry.id   e6f4339c09cd3730f9ffca1ac6b1d2e6
#
_cell.length_a   1.000
_cell.length_b   1.000
_cell.length_c   1.000
_cell.angle_alpha   90.00
_cell.angle_beta   90.00
_cell.angle_gamma   90.00
#
_symmetry.space_group_name_H-M   'P 1'
#
loop_
_entity.id
_entity.type
_entity.pdbx_description
1 polymer ?
#
loop_
_entity_poly.entity_id
_entity_poly.type
_entity_poly.pdbx_seq_one_letter_code
_entity_poly.pdbx_strand_id
1 'polypeptide(L)'
;MGKTFIALSLMLLASGNVHCEAKKTSDTARIHLLPNSWSVVDKAMPVSVLGQSKTSEKMHVTDDIKNGFTICFTADFSDPTKDRKILEIPKVLEVRLRPHNPLDRDRQNYPAYHMPDGSVPVLEAVLHLVSPLDGSVALMPIGIPLAMLDKPFGKHEITLNFSGVRWTMYVDGHLLDNDFPFGYPDAGKMQSWNIDPEFISHAGIVFPASEFRRVTTAAGGNAPLQYWSPAGHNSWVGDVVSIYYDNSYHLFYLYDRRGHQSKLGRGGHYFEHLSTKDFIHWTEHEAAVPIEEQWETFGTGTPFVAEGKLCISYGYHTTRLYPREQTTLPKMFECLEHDGQTTTFNRHELDGIAAGSSYSVSDDGVNFKKTGLLFHPCENPSIYVDPNGELRMLANYGARGTWTADSVNGNWHCLNKDFPPGGDCTFFFNWGEYDYIIGGFSNLWSKKSAEADSTYHDLVASGEDFYNGLCVPTISKTPDGRYIMAGWMWLKAWGGVLAIHELIQFPDGRIGTKWMEELLPATSGKSVNITSKNGVITTVPDSSFLLTFDVVPDSDSDIRSIALSILPETDKGIQDGCEWSIYDRDSRAQYNGINRESRAKTLCEGGEPHRGGNYAIGNLINTDKPFKVRMVVKYSQKYDGSIIDTEIAGSRTMLTYREKLKTGRIQFQANGMTVSNVRLTPLAE
;
A
#
# COMPACT_ATOMS: atom_id res chain seq x y z
N MET A 1 53.40 -14.49 27.86
CA MET A 1 54.17 -13.93 26.81
C MET A 1 53.21 -13.13 25.96
N GLY A 2 53.42 -11.88 25.92
CA GLY A 2 52.60 -10.73 25.77
C GLY A 2 51.49 -10.71 24.71
N LYS A 3 50.28 -10.46 25.16
CA LYS A 3 49.17 -9.97 24.32
C LYS A 3 49.10 -8.44 24.41
N THR A 4 49.47 -7.79 23.35
CA THR A 4 49.34 -6.34 23.21
C THR A 4 47.94 -6.01 22.70
N PHE A 5 47.11 -5.45 23.55
CA PHE A 5 45.87 -4.78 23.17
C PHE A 5 46.20 -3.41 22.61
N ILE A 6 45.89 -3.16 21.37
CA ILE A 6 45.91 -1.81 20.79
C ILE A 6 44.54 -1.21 21.01
N ALA A 7 44.43 -0.30 21.97
CA ALA A 7 43.31 0.59 22.14
C ALA A 7 43.40 1.70 21.08
N LEU A 8 42.47 1.73 20.13
CA LEU A 8 42.31 2.81 19.18
C LEU A 8 41.50 3.91 19.85
N SER A 9 42.15 4.96 20.29
CA SER A 9 41.50 6.20 20.73
C SER A 9 40.94 6.92 19.51
N LEU A 10 39.63 7.01 19.41
CA LEU A 10 38.95 7.91 18.48
C LEU A 10 39.12 9.35 19.00
N MET A 11 40.00 10.12 18.35
CA MET A 11 39.94 11.57 18.42
C MET A 11 38.76 12.05 17.58
N LEU A 12 37.75 12.61 18.23
CA LEU A 12 36.72 13.43 17.59
C LEU A 12 37.34 14.71 17.09
N LEU A 13 37.63 14.77 15.80
CA LEU A 13 37.80 16.03 15.10
C LEU A 13 36.40 16.56 14.78
N ALA A 14 36.04 17.70 15.32
CA ALA A 14 34.81 18.43 15.04
C ALA A 14 34.86 18.99 13.60
N SER A 15 34.60 18.16 12.62
CA SER A 15 34.17 18.58 11.29
C SER A 15 32.67 18.40 11.25
N GLY A 16 31.91 19.47 10.94
CA GLY A 16 30.46 19.47 10.91
C GLY A 16 29.91 18.45 9.91
N ASN A 17 29.76 17.22 10.33
CA ASN A 17 29.10 16.20 9.60
C ASN A 17 27.60 16.44 9.76
N VAL A 18 26.89 16.63 8.66
CA VAL A 18 25.44 16.52 8.62
C VAL A 18 25.12 15.05 8.87
N HIS A 19 24.87 14.69 10.10
CA HIS A 19 24.35 13.39 10.47
C HIS A 19 22.84 13.46 10.38
N CYS A 20 22.23 12.77 9.41
CA CYS A 20 20.86 12.33 9.52
C CYS A 20 20.80 11.24 10.61
N GLU A 21 20.85 11.61 11.88
CA GLU A 21 20.55 10.69 12.96
C GLU A 21 19.04 10.54 13.09
N ALA A 22 18.57 9.30 13.00
CA ALA A 22 17.20 8.97 13.37
C ALA A 22 16.97 9.39 14.83
N LYS A 23 16.27 10.49 15.06
CA LYS A 23 15.82 10.88 16.39
C LYS A 23 14.88 9.79 16.90
N LYS A 24 15.21 9.20 18.04
CA LYS A 24 14.24 8.46 18.84
C LYS A 24 13.13 9.44 19.20
N THR A 25 12.00 9.31 18.53
CA THR A 25 10.80 10.04 18.90
C THR A 25 10.32 9.54 20.25
N SER A 26 10.25 10.44 21.23
CA SER A 26 9.63 10.18 22.50
C SER A 26 8.14 9.92 22.32
N ASP A 27 7.65 8.87 22.96
CA ASP A 27 6.28 8.46 23.07
C ASP A 27 5.29 9.63 23.23
N THR A 28 4.68 10.00 22.13
CA THR A 28 3.34 10.60 22.14
C THR A 28 2.63 10.06 20.94
N ALA A 29 1.67 9.27 21.21
CA ALA A 29 0.70 8.53 20.44
C ALA A 29 0.25 9.13 19.08
N ARG A 30 1.15 9.32 18.14
CA ARG A 30 0.82 9.46 16.73
C ARG A 30 1.30 8.20 16.03
N ILE A 31 0.36 7.47 15.49
CA ILE A 31 0.55 6.18 14.86
C ILE A 31 1.33 6.33 13.54
N HIS A 32 2.61 6.58 13.64
CA HIS A 32 3.56 6.23 12.58
C HIS A 32 4.10 4.85 12.91
N LEU A 33 3.33 3.84 12.53
CA LEU A 33 3.56 2.46 12.94
C LEU A 33 4.87 1.89 12.49
N LEU A 34 5.38 2.37 11.38
CA LEU A 34 6.67 2.00 10.83
C LEU A 34 7.28 3.31 10.32
N PRO A 35 8.11 3.98 11.11
CA PRO A 35 8.73 5.20 10.66
C PRO A 35 9.61 4.87 9.45
N ASN A 36 9.36 5.51 8.31
CA ASN A 36 10.21 5.47 7.13
C ASN A 36 11.57 6.14 7.42
N SER A 37 12.28 5.63 8.42
CA SER A 37 13.58 6.13 8.81
C SER A 37 14.65 5.49 7.94
N TRP A 38 15.53 6.32 7.43
CA TRP A 38 16.62 5.93 6.57
C TRP A 38 17.93 6.46 7.14
N SER A 39 18.99 5.70 7.01
CA SER A 39 20.33 6.11 7.38
C SER A 39 21.25 6.15 6.16
N VAL A 40 22.17 7.09 6.15
CA VAL A 40 23.25 7.12 5.17
C VAL A 40 24.22 5.99 5.50
N VAL A 41 24.51 5.12 4.54
CA VAL A 41 25.40 3.97 4.71
C VAL A 41 26.84 4.35 4.41
N ASP A 42 27.07 5.08 3.35
CA ASP A 42 28.39 5.55 2.98
C ASP A 42 28.69 6.90 3.63
N LYS A 43 29.96 7.10 3.99
CA LYS A 43 30.46 8.38 4.47
C LYS A 43 31.04 9.17 3.29
N ALA A 44 30.24 9.39 2.25
CA ALA A 44 30.69 10.24 1.16
C ALA A 44 31.13 11.60 1.73
N MET A 45 32.32 12.02 1.41
CA MET A 45 32.86 13.28 1.90
C MET A 45 32.11 14.44 1.25
N PRO A 46 31.63 15.41 2.01
CA PRO A 46 31.00 16.59 1.43
C PRO A 46 32.02 17.31 0.53
N VAL A 47 31.63 17.49 -0.73
CA VAL A 47 32.50 18.12 -1.73
C VAL A 47 32.54 19.64 -1.56
N SER A 48 31.47 20.22 -1.02
CA SER A 48 31.45 21.63 -0.64
C SER A 48 30.47 21.86 0.51
N VAL A 49 30.95 22.53 1.54
CA VAL A 49 30.12 23.04 2.62
C VAL A 49 30.04 24.55 2.45
N LEU A 50 28.85 25.07 2.19
CA LEU A 50 28.65 26.51 2.13
C LEU A 50 28.75 27.10 3.54
N GLY A 51 29.73 27.94 3.75
CA GLY A 51 29.71 28.85 4.90
C GLY A 51 28.59 29.89 4.75
N GLN A 52 28.09 30.38 5.86
CA GLN A 52 26.92 31.30 5.98
C GLN A 52 26.95 32.59 5.13
N SER A 53 27.97 32.86 4.34
CA SER A 53 28.16 34.14 3.65
C SER A 53 28.12 34.09 2.12
N LYS A 54 27.91 32.92 1.49
CA LYS A 54 27.96 32.79 0.04
C LYS A 54 26.60 32.35 -0.51
N THR A 55 26.00 33.22 -1.33
CA THR A 55 24.71 32.96 -2.03
C THR A 55 24.88 32.15 -3.32
N SER A 56 26.09 32.02 -3.83
CA SER A 56 26.41 31.15 -4.98
C SER A 56 27.81 30.55 -4.86
N GLU A 57 27.99 29.31 -5.26
CA GLU A 57 29.24 28.61 -5.27
C GLU A 57 29.40 27.75 -6.53
N LYS A 58 30.66 27.61 -6.99
CA LYS A 58 30.98 26.72 -8.11
C LYS A 58 30.97 25.28 -7.61
N MET A 59 30.30 24.42 -8.37
CA MET A 59 30.25 22.99 -8.13
C MET A 59 31.35 22.29 -8.95
N HIS A 60 31.96 21.28 -8.34
CA HIS A 60 32.79 20.33 -9.06
C HIS A 60 31.98 19.03 -9.19
N VAL A 61 31.39 18.83 -10.36
CA VAL A 61 30.74 17.58 -10.70
C VAL A 61 31.80 16.54 -11.01
N THR A 62 31.89 15.50 -10.22
CA THR A 62 32.80 14.39 -10.48
C THR A 62 32.09 13.33 -11.30
N ASP A 63 32.61 13.05 -12.46
CA ASP A 63 32.53 11.92 -13.35
C ASP A 63 31.16 11.49 -13.91
N ASP A 64 30.36 10.71 -13.27
CA ASP A 64 29.16 10.17 -13.91
C ASP A 64 27.89 10.57 -13.16
N ILE A 65 27.14 11.50 -13.73
CA ILE A 65 25.85 11.94 -13.20
C ILE A 65 24.84 10.78 -13.04
N LYS A 66 25.06 9.65 -13.69
CA LYS A 66 24.24 8.45 -13.53
C LYS A 66 24.38 7.85 -12.14
N ASN A 67 25.53 8.08 -11.47
CA ASN A 67 25.75 7.70 -10.08
C ASN A 67 25.07 8.69 -9.10
N GLY A 68 24.44 9.74 -9.63
CA GLY A 68 23.60 10.66 -8.89
C GLY A 68 24.35 11.65 -7.99
N PHE A 69 23.58 12.27 -7.10
CA PHE A 69 24.06 13.23 -6.11
C PHE A 69 23.13 13.28 -4.90
N THR A 70 23.66 13.76 -3.79
CA THR A 70 22.89 14.06 -2.58
C THR A 70 23.06 15.51 -2.20
N ILE A 71 21.96 16.21 -1.96
CA ILE A 71 21.95 17.58 -1.45
C ILE A 71 21.33 17.55 -0.06
N CYS A 72 22.06 18.10 0.93
CA CYS A 72 21.55 18.30 2.28
C CYS A 72 21.53 19.80 2.59
N PHE A 73 20.46 20.26 3.20
CA PHE A 73 20.36 21.64 3.66
C PHE A 73 19.42 21.77 4.86
N THR A 74 19.68 22.79 5.67
CA THR A 74 18.78 23.17 6.77
C THR A 74 17.97 24.38 6.33
N ALA A 75 16.64 24.21 6.28
CA ALA A 75 15.71 25.26 5.93
C ALA A 75 14.85 25.68 7.12
N ASP A 76 14.50 26.97 7.18
CA ASP A 76 13.59 27.54 8.17
C ASP A 76 12.29 28.00 7.48
N PHE A 77 11.19 27.33 7.81
CA PHE A 77 9.87 27.57 7.24
C PHE A 77 9.00 28.48 8.12
N SER A 78 9.59 29.32 8.96
CA SER A 78 8.83 30.19 9.86
C SER A 78 7.94 31.22 9.14
N ASP A 79 8.20 31.50 7.86
CA ASP A 79 7.33 32.34 7.01
C ASP A 79 6.98 31.63 5.68
N PRO A 80 5.99 30.71 5.66
CA PRO A 80 5.61 29.98 4.46
C PRO A 80 4.61 30.73 3.54
N THR A 81 4.33 32.00 3.81
CA THR A 81 3.25 32.74 3.14
C THR A 81 3.60 33.18 1.71
N LYS A 82 4.87 33.08 1.32
CA LYS A 82 5.36 33.54 0.02
C LYS A 82 5.78 32.39 -0.88
N ASP A 83 5.36 32.42 -2.15
CA ASP A 83 5.97 31.57 -3.18
C ASP A 83 7.42 32.03 -3.38
N ARG A 84 8.37 31.14 -3.06
CA ARG A 84 9.77 31.49 -3.02
C ARG A 84 10.67 30.33 -3.43
N LYS A 85 11.58 30.62 -4.35
CA LYS A 85 12.64 29.69 -4.70
C LYS A 85 13.73 29.79 -3.62
N ILE A 86 13.97 28.70 -2.90
CA ILE A 86 14.92 28.68 -1.78
C ILE A 86 16.28 28.08 -2.15
N LEU A 87 16.32 27.16 -3.15
CA LEU A 87 17.54 26.62 -3.71
C LEU A 87 17.34 26.38 -5.22
N GLU A 88 18.37 26.67 -6.00
CA GLU A 88 18.37 26.43 -7.43
C GLU A 88 19.73 25.98 -7.93
N ILE A 89 19.75 24.93 -8.76
CA ILE A 89 20.82 24.62 -9.70
C ILE A 89 20.24 24.91 -11.07
N PRO A 90 20.65 25.98 -11.78
CA PRO A 90 19.96 26.45 -12.98
C PRO A 90 19.79 25.36 -14.03
N LYS A 91 18.54 25.14 -14.45
CA LYS A 91 18.15 24.12 -15.45
C LYS A 91 18.39 22.65 -15.02
N VAL A 92 18.63 22.41 -13.74
CA VAL A 92 18.83 21.07 -13.18
C VAL A 92 17.88 20.81 -12.02
N LEU A 93 17.83 21.71 -11.05
CA LEU A 93 17.04 21.53 -9.84
C LEU A 93 16.47 22.87 -9.38
N GLU A 94 15.21 22.86 -9.00
CA GLU A 94 14.57 23.98 -8.32
C GLU A 94 13.89 23.49 -7.04
N VAL A 95 14.21 24.11 -5.91
CA VAL A 95 13.51 23.85 -4.64
C VAL A 95 12.72 25.12 -4.26
N ARG A 96 11.44 24.97 -4.03
CA ARG A 96 10.50 26.08 -3.76
C ARG A 96 9.68 25.82 -2.52
N LEU A 97 9.41 26.89 -1.80
CA LEU A 97 8.31 26.95 -0.86
C LEU A 97 7.12 27.63 -1.56
N ARG A 98 5.98 26.97 -1.58
CA ARG A 98 4.75 27.46 -2.21
C ARG A 98 3.62 27.56 -1.19
N PRO A 99 2.85 28.66 -1.17
CA PRO A 99 1.76 28.86 -0.21
C PRO A 99 0.51 28.03 -0.52
N HIS A 100 0.45 27.40 -1.68
CA HIS A 100 -0.65 26.55 -2.13
C HIS A 100 -0.14 25.35 -2.92
N ASN A 101 -0.92 24.28 -2.95
CA ASN A 101 -0.54 23.05 -3.62
C ASN A 101 -0.37 23.21 -5.14
N PRO A 102 0.84 23.06 -5.67
CA PRO A 102 1.09 23.14 -7.10
C PRO A 102 1.25 21.78 -7.79
N LEU A 103 1.29 20.68 -7.04
CA LEU A 103 1.56 19.36 -7.60
C LEU A 103 0.30 18.78 -8.22
N ASP A 104 -0.06 19.27 -9.40
CA ASP A 104 -1.25 18.86 -10.16
C ASP A 104 -1.36 17.34 -10.33
N ARG A 105 -0.24 16.63 -10.36
CA ARG A 105 -0.21 15.17 -10.46
C ARG A 105 -0.75 14.46 -9.22
N ASP A 106 -0.73 15.14 -8.08
CA ASP A 106 -1.16 14.59 -6.80
C ASP A 106 -2.57 15.04 -6.40
N ARG A 107 -3.31 15.71 -7.28
CA ARG A 107 -4.66 16.26 -7.00
C ARG A 107 -5.61 15.25 -6.37
N GLN A 108 -5.46 14.00 -6.70
CA GLN A 108 -6.30 12.94 -6.13
C GLN A 108 -5.94 12.61 -4.68
N ASN A 109 -4.73 12.96 -4.22
CA ASN A 109 -4.16 12.52 -2.95
C ASN A 109 -3.86 13.67 -1.96
N TYR A 110 -4.18 14.92 -2.33
CA TYR A 110 -3.88 16.10 -1.52
C TYR A 110 -5.00 16.67 -0.65
N PRO A 111 -6.17 16.11 -0.53
CA PRO A 111 -7.31 16.88 -0.05
C PRO A 111 -7.23 17.28 1.40
N ALA A 112 -6.32 16.75 2.20
CA ALA A 112 -6.53 16.74 3.63
C ALA A 112 -5.48 17.46 4.47
N TYR A 113 -4.32 17.80 3.90
CA TYR A 113 -3.26 18.45 4.68
C TYR A 113 -3.37 19.98 4.61
N HIS A 114 -4.43 20.50 5.24
CA HIS A 114 -4.64 21.91 5.39
C HIS A 114 -4.10 22.44 6.71
N MET A 115 -3.54 23.63 6.70
CA MET A 115 -3.31 24.41 7.91
C MET A 115 -4.64 24.88 8.51
N PRO A 116 -4.68 25.33 9.77
CA PRO A 116 -5.90 25.83 10.41
C PRO A 116 -6.58 26.97 9.64
N ASP A 117 -5.85 27.76 8.87
CA ASP A 117 -6.35 28.83 8.01
C ASP A 117 -6.82 28.35 6.62
N GLY A 118 -6.77 27.04 6.38
CA GLY A 118 -7.16 26.42 5.10
C GLY A 118 -6.08 26.46 4.01
N SER A 119 -4.92 27.04 4.27
CA SER A 119 -3.79 27.03 3.33
C SER A 119 -3.11 25.66 3.28
N VAL A 120 -2.41 25.38 2.16
CA VAL A 120 -1.64 24.16 1.96
C VAL A 120 -0.23 24.53 1.49
N PRO A 121 0.61 25.06 2.39
CA PRO A 121 1.98 25.33 2.03
C PRO A 121 2.75 24.04 1.74
N VAL A 122 3.51 24.04 0.64
CA VAL A 122 4.23 22.87 0.12
C VAL A 122 5.70 23.20 -0.07
N LEU A 123 6.56 22.31 0.41
CA LEU A 123 7.96 22.25 -0.02
C LEU A 123 8.04 21.38 -1.26
N GLU A 124 8.46 21.92 -2.39
CA GLU A 124 8.57 21.24 -3.68
C GLU A 124 10.02 21.25 -4.18
N ALA A 125 10.48 20.11 -4.69
CA ALA A 125 11.76 19.98 -5.39
C ALA A 125 11.53 19.43 -6.79
N VAL A 126 11.89 20.18 -7.82
CA VAL A 126 11.67 19.83 -9.23
C VAL A 126 13.03 19.53 -9.87
N LEU A 127 13.22 18.28 -10.27
CA LEU A 127 14.39 17.83 -11.00
C LEU A 127 14.13 17.88 -12.52
N HIS A 128 15.05 18.47 -13.27
CA HIS A 128 15.02 18.51 -14.73
C HIS A 128 15.82 17.32 -15.27
N LEU A 129 15.17 16.43 -15.99
CA LEU A 129 15.75 15.21 -16.54
C LEU A 129 15.80 15.28 -18.05
N VAL A 130 16.93 14.92 -18.61
CA VAL A 130 17.10 14.75 -20.05
C VAL A 130 16.84 13.29 -20.41
N SER A 131 15.86 13.04 -21.26
CA SER A 131 15.53 11.72 -21.75
C SER A 131 16.68 11.12 -22.55
N PRO A 132 17.10 9.88 -22.27
CA PRO A 132 18.13 9.21 -23.05
C PRO A 132 17.64 8.78 -24.44
N LEU A 133 16.33 8.83 -24.70
CA LEU A 133 15.75 8.38 -25.96
C LEU A 133 15.76 9.47 -27.04
N ASP A 134 15.40 10.69 -26.66
CA ASP A 134 15.17 11.78 -27.62
C ASP A 134 15.76 13.14 -27.20
N GLY A 135 16.42 13.20 -26.05
CA GLY A 135 17.00 14.41 -25.51
C GLY A 135 15.95 15.42 -24.98
N SER A 136 14.68 15.06 -24.96
CA SER A 136 13.64 15.92 -24.38
C SER A 136 13.86 16.13 -22.89
N VAL A 137 13.38 17.29 -22.37
CA VAL A 137 13.48 17.59 -20.94
C VAL A 137 12.14 17.34 -20.28
N ALA A 138 12.15 16.49 -19.25
CA ALA A 138 11.02 16.26 -18.37
C ALA A 138 11.27 16.89 -17.01
N LEU A 139 10.21 17.42 -16.39
CA LEU A 139 10.23 17.94 -15.03
C LEU A 139 9.69 16.88 -14.08
N MET A 140 10.45 16.54 -13.05
CA MET A 140 10.07 15.55 -12.05
C MET A 140 9.95 16.20 -10.67
N PRO A 141 8.75 16.65 -10.29
CA PRO A 141 8.51 17.22 -8.98
C PRO A 141 8.30 16.11 -7.94
N ILE A 142 8.88 16.32 -6.76
CA ILE A 142 8.51 15.70 -5.50
C ILE A 142 8.26 16.79 -4.47
N GLY A 143 7.45 16.52 -3.46
CA GLY A 143 7.19 17.54 -2.44
C GLY A 143 6.26 17.08 -1.35
N ILE A 144 6.16 17.88 -0.31
CA ILE A 144 5.35 17.59 0.87
C ILE A 144 4.52 18.81 1.28
N PRO A 145 3.26 18.61 1.68
CA PRO A 145 2.53 19.61 2.44
C PRO A 145 3.17 19.78 3.82
N LEU A 146 3.49 21.01 4.22
CA LEU A 146 4.13 21.25 5.52
C LEU A 146 3.24 20.81 6.70
N ALA A 147 1.92 20.79 6.52
CA ALA A 147 0.98 20.29 7.51
C ALA A 147 1.18 18.81 7.91
N MET A 148 1.97 18.05 7.15
CA MET A 148 2.38 16.68 7.52
C MET A 148 3.43 16.63 8.61
N LEU A 149 4.20 17.69 8.77
CA LEU A 149 5.28 17.75 9.74
C LEU A 149 4.72 17.96 11.14
N ASP A 150 5.31 17.35 12.14
CA ASP A 150 4.93 17.55 13.55
C ASP A 150 5.05 19.00 13.98
N LYS A 151 6.00 19.70 13.40
CA LYS A 151 6.18 21.15 13.54
C LYS A 151 6.23 21.77 12.15
N PRO A 152 5.06 22.12 11.59
CA PRO A 152 4.97 22.61 10.22
C PRO A 152 5.85 23.82 9.93
N PHE A 153 6.08 24.64 10.95
CA PHE A 153 6.92 25.83 10.86
C PHE A 153 8.15 25.69 11.74
N GLY A 154 9.25 26.24 11.26
CA GLY A 154 10.55 26.19 11.95
C GLY A 154 11.64 25.53 11.10
N LYS A 155 12.69 25.09 11.78
CA LYS A 155 13.89 24.54 11.12
C LYS A 155 13.75 23.04 10.90
N HIS A 156 14.05 22.61 9.67
CA HIS A 156 14.06 21.21 9.26
C HIS A 156 15.36 20.89 8.51
N GLU A 157 15.82 19.66 8.63
CA GLU A 157 16.88 19.10 7.82
C GLU A 157 16.28 18.42 6.60
N ILE A 158 16.61 18.91 5.41
CA ILE A 158 16.13 18.40 4.14
C ILE A 158 17.26 17.68 3.42
N THR A 159 17.01 16.47 2.98
CA THR A 159 17.91 15.72 2.11
C THR A 159 17.20 15.37 0.82
N LEU A 160 17.76 15.79 -0.30
CA LEU A 160 17.35 15.43 -1.64
C LEU A 160 18.38 14.48 -2.22
N ASN A 161 17.95 13.30 -2.66
CA ASN A 161 18.85 12.29 -3.17
C ASN A 161 18.36 11.80 -4.55
N PHE A 162 19.22 11.96 -5.55
CA PHE A 162 19.07 11.37 -6.87
C PHE A 162 20.09 10.25 -7.02
N SER A 163 19.66 9.00 -6.97
CA SER A 163 20.54 7.82 -7.04
C SER A 163 20.74 7.27 -8.46
N GLY A 164 20.25 7.99 -9.49
CA GLY A 164 20.20 7.49 -10.86
C GLY A 164 18.89 6.75 -11.18
N VAL A 165 18.33 6.02 -10.25
CA VAL A 165 17.06 5.26 -10.42
C VAL A 165 15.93 5.77 -9.55
N ARG A 166 16.23 6.60 -8.55
CA ARG A 166 15.26 7.12 -7.59
C ARG A 166 15.53 8.58 -7.27
N TRP A 167 14.48 9.38 -7.20
CA TRP A 167 14.50 10.76 -6.73
C TRP A 167 13.73 10.85 -5.43
N THR A 168 14.38 11.25 -4.33
CA THR A 168 13.81 11.16 -2.98
C THR A 168 13.98 12.45 -2.19
N MET A 169 13.00 12.72 -1.32
CA MET A 169 13.03 13.78 -0.33
C MET A 169 12.89 13.19 1.07
N TYR A 170 13.89 13.44 1.89
CA TYR A 170 13.87 13.15 3.32
C TYR A 170 13.76 14.46 4.09
N VAL A 171 12.95 14.47 5.14
CA VAL A 171 12.83 15.56 6.09
C VAL A 171 13.06 14.99 7.47
N ASP A 172 14.00 15.58 8.20
CA ASP A 172 14.42 15.13 9.55
C ASP A 172 14.71 13.60 9.60
N GLY A 173 15.31 13.07 8.53
CA GLY A 173 15.68 11.66 8.40
C GLY A 173 14.54 10.73 7.97
N HIS A 174 13.34 11.23 7.71
CA HIS A 174 12.19 10.43 7.25
C HIS A 174 11.97 10.60 5.74
N LEU A 175 11.79 9.48 5.02
CA LEU A 175 11.40 9.49 3.61
C LEU A 175 9.94 9.93 3.51
N LEU A 176 9.70 11.14 3.03
CA LEU A 176 8.36 11.70 2.92
C LEU A 176 7.81 11.74 1.50
N ASP A 177 8.67 11.84 0.49
CA ASP A 177 8.26 11.70 -0.91
C ASP A 177 9.38 11.13 -1.77
N ASN A 178 9.00 10.42 -2.84
CA ASN A 178 9.93 9.95 -3.85
C ASN A 178 9.22 9.72 -5.19
N ASP A 179 10.01 9.73 -6.25
CA ASP A 179 9.58 9.28 -7.58
C ASP A 179 10.71 8.53 -8.28
N PHE A 180 10.38 7.83 -9.36
CA PHE A 180 11.34 7.08 -10.16
C PHE A 180 11.63 7.84 -11.46
N PRO A 181 12.84 8.36 -11.63
CA PRO A 181 13.21 9.16 -12.79
C PRO A 181 13.28 8.33 -14.07
N PHE A 182 13.06 9.02 -15.19
CA PHE A 182 13.41 8.54 -16.50
C PHE A 182 14.29 9.59 -17.19
N GLY A 183 15.57 9.27 -17.33
CA GLY A 183 16.58 10.20 -17.79
C GLY A 183 17.49 10.70 -16.64
N TYR A 184 18.37 11.63 -16.99
CA TYR A 184 19.40 12.10 -16.10
C TYR A 184 19.49 13.62 -16.13
N PRO A 185 19.87 14.28 -15.03
CA PRO A 185 20.21 15.69 -15.06
C PRO A 185 21.36 15.96 -16.02
N ASP A 186 21.35 17.15 -16.65
CA ASP A 186 22.44 17.58 -17.53
C ASP A 186 23.64 17.99 -16.68
N ALA A 187 24.66 17.12 -16.60
CA ALA A 187 25.89 17.36 -15.82
C ALA A 187 26.62 18.65 -16.25
N GLY A 188 26.58 18.99 -17.55
CA GLY A 188 27.20 20.21 -18.06
C GLY A 188 26.57 21.51 -17.54
N LYS A 189 25.37 21.43 -17.00
CA LYS A 189 24.66 22.56 -16.36
C LYS A 189 24.82 22.62 -14.85
N MET A 190 25.40 21.61 -14.22
CA MET A 190 25.66 21.57 -12.78
C MET A 190 26.94 22.35 -12.43
N GLN A 191 26.96 23.63 -12.70
CA GLN A 191 28.17 24.47 -12.52
C GLN A 191 28.13 25.30 -11.24
N SER A 192 26.94 25.69 -10.83
CA SER A 192 26.78 26.52 -9.63
C SER A 192 25.35 26.34 -9.08
N TRP A 193 25.18 26.68 -7.83
CA TRP A 193 23.89 26.77 -7.18
C TRP A 193 23.65 28.12 -6.54
N ASN A 194 22.39 28.47 -6.38
CA ASN A 194 21.93 29.65 -5.68
C ASN A 194 21.08 29.21 -4.49
N ILE A 195 21.29 29.82 -3.35
CA ILE A 195 20.46 29.62 -2.15
C ILE A 195 19.91 30.93 -1.66
N ASP A 196 18.73 30.87 -1.05
CA ASP A 196 18.14 32.00 -0.34
C ASP A 196 18.60 31.96 1.13
N PRO A 197 19.46 32.91 1.57
CA PRO A 197 19.99 32.89 2.91
C PRO A 197 18.99 33.24 4.01
N GLU A 198 17.81 33.74 3.65
CA GLU A 198 16.72 33.95 4.61
C GLU A 198 16.10 32.60 5.06
N PHE A 199 16.12 31.59 4.19
CA PHE A 199 15.55 30.29 4.45
C PHE A 199 16.60 29.21 4.74
N ILE A 200 17.74 29.24 4.06
CA ILE A 200 18.75 28.19 4.16
C ILE A 200 19.95 28.68 4.97
N SER A 201 20.20 28.02 6.07
CA SER A 201 21.37 28.32 6.94
C SER A 201 22.62 27.53 6.58
N HIS A 202 22.46 26.29 6.10
CA HIS A 202 23.55 25.41 5.67
C HIS A 202 23.08 24.61 4.46
N ALA A 203 24.00 24.39 3.51
CA ALA A 203 23.75 23.50 2.38
C ALA A 203 25.04 22.81 1.95
N GLY A 204 24.93 21.58 1.47
CA GLY A 204 26.04 20.81 0.92
C GLY A 204 25.56 19.88 -0.19
N ILE A 205 26.45 19.56 -1.13
CA ILE A 205 26.24 18.59 -2.20
C ILE A 205 27.36 17.57 -2.20
N VAL A 206 27.01 16.32 -2.45
CA VAL A 206 27.90 15.18 -2.47
C VAL A 206 27.73 14.42 -3.78
N PHE A 207 28.83 13.98 -4.38
CA PHE A 207 28.91 13.11 -5.56
C PHE A 207 29.85 11.93 -5.27
N PRO A 208 29.49 10.69 -5.69
CA PRO A 208 28.18 10.25 -6.17
C PRO A 208 27.11 10.39 -5.11
N ALA A 209 25.87 9.99 -5.43
CA ALA A 209 24.79 9.96 -4.45
C ALA A 209 25.14 9.09 -3.26
N SER A 210 24.76 9.54 -2.08
CA SER A 210 24.86 8.73 -0.87
C SER A 210 23.90 7.55 -0.93
N GLU A 211 24.35 6.41 -0.45
CA GLU A 211 23.48 5.25 -0.28
C GLU A 211 22.63 5.42 1.00
N PHE A 212 21.34 5.20 0.87
CA PHE A 212 20.40 5.21 1.98
C PHE A 212 19.83 3.82 2.15
N ARG A 213 19.92 3.28 3.35
CA ARG A 213 19.24 2.04 3.74
C ARG A 213 18.16 2.34 4.75
N ARG A 214 17.12 1.55 4.69
CA ARG A 214 16.07 1.60 5.69
C ARG A 214 16.63 1.18 7.05
N VAL A 215 16.31 1.96 8.07
CA VAL A 215 16.50 1.50 9.44
C VAL A 215 15.37 0.54 9.74
N THR A 216 15.69 -0.74 9.89
CA THR A 216 14.71 -1.74 10.29
C THR A 216 14.07 -1.32 11.61
N THR A 217 12.78 -1.12 11.58
CA THR A 217 12.01 -0.66 12.73
C THR A 217 10.97 -1.69 13.10
N ALA A 218 10.73 -1.83 14.39
CA ALA A 218 9.67 -2.65 14.91
C ALA A 218 8.59 -1.76 15.49
N ALA A 219 7.37 -1.88 14.97
CA ALA A 219 6.19 -1.33 15.61
C ALA A 219 5.73 -2.29 16.70
N GLY A 220 5.35 -1.75 17.84
CA GLY A 220 4.92 -2.58 18.98
C GLY A 220 3.81 -1.91 19.79
N GLY A 221 3.27 -2.65 20.74
CA GLY A 221 2.20 -2.17 21.61
C GLY A 221 0.83 -2.16 20.92
N ASN A 222 0.04 -1.13 21.15
CA ASN A 222 -1.35 -1.04 20.68
C ASN A 222 -1.48 -0.42 19.28
N ALA A 223 -0.53 -0.68 18.41
CA ALA A 223 -0.47 -0.07 17.09
C ALA A 223 -0.65 -1.11 15.96
N PRO A 224 -1.88 -1.60 15.73
CA PRO A 224 -2.16 -2.58 14.69
C PRO A 224 -2.00 -1.97 13.30
N LEU A 225 -1.56 -2.77 12.33
CA LEU A 225 -1.52 -2.38 10.92
C LEU A 225 -2.90 -2.37 10.25
N GLN A 226 -3.96 -2.58 11.00
CA GLN A 226 -5.31 -2.52 10.43
C GLN A 226 -5.64 -1.10 9.94
N TYR A 227 -6.05 -0.99 8.71
CA TYR A 227 -6.32 0.27 7.98
C TYR A 227 -5.07 1.16 7.82
N TRP A 228 -3.91 0.54 7.78
CA TRP A 228 -2.64 1.22 7.65
C TRP A 228 -2.26 1.52 6.20
N SER A 229 -1.52 2.57 5.99
CA SER A 229 -0.79 2.86 4.76
C SER A 229 0.59 3.44 5.07
N PRO A 230 1.57 3.32 4.16
CA PRO A 230 2.90 3.85 4.38
C PRO A 230 2.90 5.34 4.69
N ALA A 231 3.93 5.84 5.37
CA ALA A 231 4.08 7.25 5.67
C ALA A 231 4.20 8.09 4.38
N GLY A 232 3.71 9.32 4.45
CA GLY A 232 3.63 10.23 3.30
C GLY A 232 2.18 10.50 2.90
N HIS A 233 1.96 11.67 2.33
CA HIS A 233 0.62 12.13 1.94
C HIS A 233 0.03 11.38 0.74
N ASN A 234 0.88 10.79 -0.10
CA ASN A 234 0.55 10.21 -1.40
C ASN A 234 0.97 8.74 -1.54
N SER A 235 1.30 8.06 -0.44
CA SER A 235 1.78 6.69 -0.42
C SER A 235 0.70 5.71 0.04
N TRP A 236 0.57 4.60 -0.67
CA TRP A 236 -0.50 3.64 -0.50
C TRP A 236 0.01 2.20 -0.53
N VAL A 237 -0.76 1.32 0.05
CA VAL A 237 -0.62 -0.12 -0.11
C VAL A 237 -1.32 -0.51 -1.40
N GLY A 238 -0.60 -1.11 -2.33
CA GLY A 238 -1.16 -1.81 -3.48
C GLY A 238 -1.26 -3.30 -3.22
N ASP A 239 -1.24 -4.09 -4.28
CA ASP A 239 -1.47 -5.52 -4.23
C ASP A 239 -0.67 -6.20 -3.12
N VAL A 240 -1.38 -6.89 -2.26
CA VAL A 240 -0.85 -7.55 -1.07
C VAL A 240 -0.70 -9.02 -1.33
N VAL A 241 0.45 -9.58 -0.95
CA VAL A 241 0.67 -11.01 -0.98
C VAL A 241 1.34 -11.45 0.33
N SER A 242 0.99 -12.62 0.85
CA SER A 242 1.45 -13.05 2.15
C SER A 242 1.74 -14.54 2.22
N ILE A 243 2.61 -14.90 3.15
CA ILE A 243 2.94 -16.29 3.46
C ILE A 243 3.40 -16.41 4.91
N TYR A 244 3.15 -17.55 5.54
CA TYR A 244 3.78 -17.89 6.79
C TYR A 244 5.05 -18.71 6.52
N TYR A 245 6.20 -18.20 6.95
CA TYR A 245 7.51 -18.80 6.72
C TYR A 245 8.41 -18.56 7.93
N ASP A 246 9.18 -19.55 8.34
CA ASP A 246 10.14 -19.50 9.44
C ASP A 246 9.62 -18.79 10.71
N ASN A 247 8.47 -19.25 11.21
CA ASN A 247 7.80 -18.73 12.41
C ASN A 247 7.39 -17.25 12.34
N SER A 248 7.24 -16.71 11.14
CA SER A 248 6.77 -15.34 10.92
C SER A 248 5.72 -15.29 9.81
N TYR A 249 4.75 -14.43 9.96
CA TYR A 249 3.86 -14.01 8.89
C TYR A 249 4.56 -12.91 8.10
N HIS A 250 4.85 -13.19 6.84
CA HIS A 250 5.44 -12.24 5.90
C HIS A 250 4.35 -11.65 5.02
N LEU A 251 4.35 -10.34 4.91
CA LEU A 251 3.44 -9.58 4.09
C LEU A 251 4.24 -8.71 3.15
N PHE A 252 4.00 -8.89 1.87
CA PHE A 252 4.58 -8.08 0.80
C PHE A 252 3.47 -7.28 0.17
N TYR A 253 3.77 -6.04 -0.23
CA TYR A 253 2.79 -5.22 -0.93
C TYR A 253 3.45 -4.38 -2.01
N LEU A 254 2.76 -4.19 -3.11
CA LEU A 254 3.18 -3.23 -4.11
C LEU A 254 3.05 -1.83 -3.52
N TYR A 255 4.20 -1.20 -3.32
CA TYR A 255 4.24 0.17 -2.87
C TYR A 255 3.85 1.09 -4.01
N ASP A 256 2.85 1.91 -3.79
CA ASP A 256 2.42 2.91 -4.74
C ASP A 256 2.54 4.32 -4.16
N ARG A 257 2.90 5.24 -5.04
CA ARG A 257 2.70 6.66 -4.80
C ARG A 257 1.87 7.24 -5.91
N ARG A 258 1.06 8.24 -5.58
CA ARG A 258 0.28 9.02 -6.54
C ARG A 258 -0.76 8.22 -7.32
N GLY A 259 -1.23 7.07 -6.81
CA GLY A 259 -2.27 6.30 -7.47
C GLY A 259 -1.91 5.95 -8.92
N HIS A 260 -0.84 5.23 -9.14
CA HIS A 260 -0.26 4.91 -10.45
C HIS A 260 0.37 6.08 -11.22
N GLN A 261 0.47 7.27 -10.64
CA GLN A 261 1.00 8.43 -11.35
C GLN A 261 2.51 8.64 -11.19
N SER A 262 3.21 7.76 -10.47
CA SER A 262 4.68 7.74 -10.42
C SER A 262 5.30 7.54 -11.81
N LYS A 263 6.57 7.88 -11.99
CA LYS A 263 7.27 7.85 -13.27
C LYS A 263 6.57 8.65 -14.37
N LEU A 264 6.14 9.87 -14.05
CA LEU A 264 5.43 10.73 -15.00
C LEU A 264 4.13 10.09 -15.53
N GLY A 265 3.40 9.39 -14.65
CA GLY A 265 2.16 8.69 -15.01
C GLY A 265 2.34 7.35 -15.70
N ARG A 266 3.51 6.74 -15.56
CA ARG A 266 3.84 5.46 -16.20
C ARG A 266 3.85 4.28 -15.23
N GLY A 267 3.61 4.55 -13.94
CA GLY A 267 3.69 3.59 -12.86
C GLY A 267 5.12 3.33 -12.40
N GLY A 268 5.30 3.07 -11.14
CA GLY A 268 6.59 2.74 -10.53
C GLY A 268 6.33 1.95 -9.27
N HIS A 269 5.99 0.66 -9.44
CA HIS A 269 5.68 -0.23 -8.34
C HIS A 269 6.85 -1.12 -8.02
N TYR A 270 6.99 -1.44 -6.74
CA TYR A 270 7.98 -2.37 -6.21
C TYR A 270 7.45 -3.01 -4.94
N PHE A 271 7.96 -4.19 -4.58
CA PHE A 271 7.49 -4.89 -3.41
C PHE A 271 8.24 -4.48 -2.15
N GLU A 272 7.52 -3.88 -1.23
CA GLU A 272 7.92 -3.68 0.15
C GLU A 272 7.66 -4.93 0.98
N HIS A 273 8.32 -5.04 2.14
CA HIS A 273 8.27 -6.21 2.96
C HIS A 273 8.07 -5.89 4.44
N LEU A 274 7.06 -6.51 5.03
CA LEU A 274 6.75 -6.47 6.46
C LEU A 274 6.73 -7.88 7.02
N SER A 275 7.04 -8.06 8.29
CA SER A 275 6.84 -9.33 8.98
C SER A 275 6.35 -9.15 10.41
N THR A 276 5.69 -10.20 10.92
CA THR A 276 5.21 -10.26 12.31
C THR A 276 5.16 -11.70 12.81
N LYS A 277 5.27 -11.88 14.14
CA LYS A 277 5.06 -13.17 14.80
C LYS A 277 3.73 -13.27 15.52
N ASP A 278 3.08 -12.15 15.76
CA ASP A 278 1.89 -12.05 16.63
C ASP A 278 0.81 -11.09 16.10
N PHE A 279 0.98 -10.53 14.90
CA PHE A 279 0.13 -9.52 14.27
C PHE A 279 0.03 -8.18 15.02
N ILE A 280 0.69 -8.05 16.17
CA ILE A 280 0.73 -6.82 16.96
C ILE A 280 2.05 -6.09 16.73
N HIS A 281 3.17 -6.82 16.77
CA HIS A 281 4.51 -6.29 16.58
C HIS A 281 4.98 -6.57 15.17
N TRP A 282 5.20 -5.52 14.41
CA TRP A 282 5.60 -5.60 13.01
C TRP A 282 7.03 -5.08 12.81
N THR A 283 7.71 -5.69 11.89
CA THR A 283 9.03 -5.27 11.44
C THR A 283 8.97 -4.88 9.96
N GLU A 284 9.48 -3.72 9.64
CA GLU A 284 9.67 -3.26 8.27
C GLU A 284 11.08 -3.63 7.80
N HIS A 285 11.18 -4.29 6.66
CA HIS A 285 12.43 -4.73 6.05
C HIS A 285 12.78 -3.92 4.80
N GLU A 286 13.94 -4.16 4.23
CA GLU A 286 14.25 -3.67 2.88
C GLU A 286 13.28 -4.27 1.86
N ALA A 287 13.09 -3.56 0.75
CA ALA A 287 12.19 -3.99 -0.30
C ALA A 287 12.57 -5.38 -0.85
N ALA A 288 11.60 -6.28 -0.94
CA ALA A 288 11.83 -7.62 -1.47
C ALA A 288 12.08 -7.63 -2.99
N VAL A 289 11.47 -6.69 -3.72
CA VAL A 289 11.68 -6.51 -5.17
C VAL A 289 11.86 -5.03 -5.46
N PRO A 290 13.07 -4.47 -5.27
CA PRO A 290 13.33 -3.06 -5.51
C PRO A 290 13.42 -2.72 -7.00
N ILE A 291 13.09 -1.48 -7.37
CA ILE A 291 13.44 -0.92 -8.68
C ILE A 291 14.94 -0.60 -8.69
N GLU A 292 15.68 -1.26 -9.58
CA GLU A 292 17.13 -1.10 -9.72
C GLU A 292 17.52 -0.42 -11.04
N GLU A 293 16.63 -0.45 -12.03
CA GLU A 293 16.82 0.21 -13.32
C GLU A 293 15.65 1.14 -13.65
N GLN A 294 15.92 2.22 -14.38
CA GLN A 294 14.88 3.23 -14.68
C GLN A 294 13.68 2.69 -15.47
N TRP A 295 13.86 1.64 -16.23
CA TRP A 295 12.81 1.04 -17.05
C TRP A 295 11.92 0.05 -16.28
N GLU A 296 12.33 -0.38 -15.10
CA GLU A 296 11.60 -1.39 -14.31
C GLU A 296 10.31 -0.86 -13.69
N THR A 297 9.31 -1.72 -13.69
CA THR A 297 8.12 -1.68 -12.83
C THR A 297 7.62 -3.10 -12.65
N PHE A 298 6.92 -3.39 -11.56
CA PHE A 298 6.53 -4.75 -11.25
C PHE A 298 5.01 -4.86 -11.12
N GLY A 299 4.47 -5.97 -11.61
CA GLY A 299 3.12 -6.41 -11.33
C GLY A 299 3.07 -7.40 -10.17
N THR A 300 1.89 -7.82 -9.82
CA THR A 300 1.64 -8.75 -8.73
C THR A 300 2.19 -10.15 -9.05
N GLY A 301 2.42 -10.92 -8.03
CA GLY A 301 2.75 -12.33 -8.05
C GLY A 301 2.33 -12.97 -6.74
N THR A 302 3.04 -13.97 -6.29
CA THR A 302 2.79 -14.64 -5.01
C THR A 302 4.08 -15.06 -4.33
N PRO A 303 4.14 -15.06 -2.99
CA PRO A 303 5.20 -15.72 -2.28
C PRO A 303 4.99 -17.25 -2.27
N PHE A 304 6.06 -18.00 -2.36
CA PHE A 304 6.07 -19.44 -2.31
C PHE A 304 7.40 -19.98 -1.77
N VAL A 305 7.43 -21.22 -1.34
CA VAL A 305 8.66 -21.85 -0.87
C VAL A 305 9.13 -22.87 -1.90
N ALA A 306 10.33 -22.69 -2.40
CA ALA A 306 11.00 -23.65 -3.28
C ALA A 306 12.41 -23.94 -2.78
N GLU A 307 12.80 -25.21 -2.79
CA GLU A 307 14.14 -25.67 -2.36
C GLU A 307 14.54 -25.16 -0.96
N GLY A 308 13.56 -25.02 -0.06
CA GLY A 308 13.76 -24.53 1.30
C GLY A 308 13.94 -23.02 1.44
N LYS A 309 13.82 -22.25 0.35
CA LYS A 309 13.97 -20.80 0.32
C LYS A 309 12.64 -20.11 0.13
N LEU A 310 12.50 -18.93 0.70
CA LEU A 310 11.36 -18.07 0.44
C LEU A 310 11.57 -17.32 -0.88
N CYS A 311 10.61 -17.49 -1.77
CA CYS A 311 10.57 -16.83 -3.08
C CYS A 311 9.36 -15.93 -3.16
N ILE A 312 9.45 -14.87 -3.99
CA ILE A 312 8.32 -14.03 -4.38
C ILE A 312 8.34 -13.86 -5.90
N SER A 313 7.30 -14.34 -6.57
CA SER A 313 7.11 -14.12 -8.02
C SER A 313 6.54 -12.74 -8.29
N TYR A 314 6.76 -12.23 -9.51
CA TYR A 314 6.22 -10.95 -9.95
C TYR A 314 6.18 -10.86 -11.47
N GLY A 315 5.22 -10.08 -11.99
CA GLY A 315 5.27 -9.62 -13.37
C GLY A 315 6.38 -8.59 -13.55
N TYR A 316 7.24 -8.82 -14.52
CA TYR A 316 8.38 -7.97 -14.81
C TYR A 316 8.09 -7.14 -16.05
N HIS A 317 7.76 -5.87 -15.86
CA HIS A 317 7.29 -5.00 -16.91
C HIS A 317 8.29 -3.91 -17.23
N THR A 318 8.23 -3.44 -18.45
CA THR A 318 8.88 -2.20 -18.85
C THR A 318 7.92 -1.05 -18.66
N THR A 319 8.44 0.10 -18.27
CA THR A 319 7.61 1.31 -18.23
C THR A 319 7.18 1.68 -19.64
N ARG A 320 5.99 2.26 -19.78
CA ARG A 320 5.50 2.79 -21.07
C ARG A 320 6.35 3.93 -21.65
N LEU A 321 7.41 4.33 -20.97
CA LEU A 321 8.39 5.31 -21.45
C LEU A 321 9.28 4.72 -22.54
N TYR A 322 9.48 3.39 -22.52
CA TYR A 322 10.21 2.70 -23.60
C TYR A 322 9.25 2.29 -24.70
N PRO A 323 9.53 2.62 -25.98
CA PRO A 323 8.80 2.09 -27.11
C PRO A 323 8.79 0.57 -27.09
N ARG A 324 7.72 -0.04 -27.59
CA ARG A 324 7.62 -1.51 -27.66
C ARG A 324 8.75 -2.13 -28.47
N GLU A 325 9.28 -1.41 -29.46
CA GLU A 325 10.40 -1.84 -30.31
C GLU A 325 11.72 -2.00 -29.53
N GLN A 326 11.83 -1.36 -28.36
CA GLN A 326 13.00 -1.51 -27.48
C GLN A 326 12.81 -2.60 -26.42
N THR A 327 11.62 -3.17 -26.35
CA THR A 327 11.31 -4.27 -25.43
C THR A 327 11.41 -5.59 -26.20
N THR A 328 12.39 -6.39 -25.88
CA THR A 328 12.54 -7.73 -26.45
C THR A 328 11.74 -8.71 -25.59
N LEU A 329 10.64 -9.24 -26.13
CA LEU A 329 10.09 -10.49 -25.62
C LEU A 329 10.91 -11.61 -26.25
N PRO A 330 11.46 -12.55 -25.48
CA PRO A 330 12.14 -13.69 -26.06
C PRO A 330 11.24 -14.38 -27.09
N LYS A 331 11.73 -14.60 -28.33
CA LYS A 331 10.94 -15.15 -29.42
C LYS A 331 10.23 -16.47 -29.09
N MET A 332 10.76 -17.20 -28.11
CA MET A 332 10.14 -18.45 -27.66
C MET A 332 8.84 -18.22 -26.89
N PHE A 333 8.61 -17.03 -26.31
CA PHE A 333 7.32 -16.70 -25.70
C PHE A 333 6.23 -16.46 -26.76
N GLU A 334 6.59 -16.15 -27.99
CA GLU A 334 5.65 -16.03 -29.10
C GLU A 334 5.06 -17.38 -29.54
N CYS A 335 5.74 -18.49 -29.19
CA CYS A 335 5.32 -19.84 -29.56
C CYS A 335 4.42 -20.53 -28.53
N LEU A 336 4.18 -19.90 -27.36
CA LEU A 336 3.46 -20.51 -26.23
C LEU A 336 2.01 -20.88 -26.52
N GLU A 337 1.37 -20.16 -27.43
CA GLU A 337 -0.02 -20.47 -27.81
C GLU A 337 -0.15 -21.83 -28.52
N HIS A 338 0.94 -22.36 -29.06
CA HIS A 338 0.94 -23.58 -29.88
C HIS A 338 1.43 -24.83 -29.12
N ASP A 339 2.49 -24.71 -28.32
CA ASP A 339 3.18 -25.91 -27.79
C ASP A 339 2.91 -26.17 -26.29
N GLY A 340 2.28 -25.23 -25.57
CA GLY A 340 1.98 -25.37 -24.15
C GLY A 340 3.20 -25.52 -23.24
N GLN A 341 4.35 -25.02 -23.68
CA GLN A 341 5.60 -25.08 -22.94
C GLN A 341 6.36 -23.75 -22.99
N THR A 342 7.01 -23.37 -21.89
CA THR A 342 7.89 -22.20 -21.85
C THR A 342 9.33 -22.63 -21.56
N THR A 343 10.26 -21.77 -21.91
CA THR A 343 11.67 -21.89 -21.55
C THR A 343 12.06 -20.74 -20.63
N THR A 344 12.86 -21.04 -19.61
CA THR A 344 13.42 -20.04 -18.70
C THR A 344 14.69 -19.45 -19.30
N PHE A 345 14.83 -18.13 -19.23
CA PHE A 345 15.96 -17.35 -19.75
C PHE A 345 16.62 -16.53 -18.64
N ASN A 346 17.92 -16.32 -18.78
CA ASN A 346 18.60 -15.31 -18.00
C ASN A 346 18.48 -13.96 -18.73
N ARG A 347 17.84 -12.95 -18.13
CA ARG A 347 17.64 -11.65 -18.77
C ARG A 347 18.96 -10.92 -19.10
N HIS A 348 20.02 -11.17 -18.33
CA HIS A 348 21.33 -10.56 -18.55
C HIS A 348 22.06 -11.12 -19.78
N GLU A 349 21.58 -12.22 -20.32
CA GLU A 349 22.07 -12.83 -21.58
C GLU A 349 21.26 -12.36 -22.79
N LEU A 350 20.20 -11.60 -22.58
CA LEU A 350 19.36 -11.05 -23.63
C LEU A 350 19.79 -9.63 -24.01
N ASP A 351 19.82 -9.34 -25.30
CA ASP A 351 20.06 -7.99 -25.77
C ASP A 351 18.88 -7.07 -25.44
N GLY A 352 19.18 -5.91 -24.85
CA GLY A 352 18.21 -4.87 -24.56
C GLY A 352 17.32 -5.13 -23.33
N ILE A 353 16.11 -4.59 -23.36
CA ILE A 353 15.13 -4.64 -22.26
C ILE A 353 14.19 -5.82 -22.52
N ALA A 354 14.10 -6.73 -21.57
CA ALA A 354 13.21 -7.88 -21.64
C ALA A 354 12.18 -7.87 -20.52
N ALA A 355 10.92 -8.05 -20.88
CA ALA A 355 9.79 -8.24 -19.98
C ALA A 355 9.38 -9.72 -19.90
N GLY A 356 8.68 -10.10 -18.84
CA GLY A 356 8.18 -11.45 -18.59
C GLY A 356 7.75 -11.62 -17.15
N SER A 357 7.77 -12.84 -16.65
CA SER A 357 7.61 -13.13 -15.23
C SER A 357 8.94 -13.51 -14.62
N SER A 358 9.15 -13.15 -13.38
CA SER A 358 10.39 -13.41 -12.66
C SER A 358 10.11 -13.70 -11.19
N TYR A 359 11.15 -13.91 -10.40
CA TYR A 359 11.05 -14.03 -8.95
C TYR A 359 12.32 -13.53 -8.26
N SER A 360 12.15 -13.10 -7.01
CA SER A 360 13.22 -12.86 -6.06
C SER A 360 13.30 -14.03 -5.08
N VAL A 361 14.47 -14.26 -4.52
CA VAL A 361 14.73 -15.38 -3.58
C VAL A 361 15.43 -14.86 -2.34
N SER A 362 15.10 -15.46 -1.20
CA SER A 362 15.72 -15.21 0.10
C SER A 362 16.06 -16.53 0.81
N ASP A 363 17.28 -16.62 1.33
CA ASP A 363 17.73 -17.75 2.15
C ASP A 363 17.27 -17.64 3.61
N ASP A 364 16.98 -16.44 4.08
CA ASP A 364 16.62 -16.12 5.47
C ASP A 364 15.21 -15.54 5.65
N GLY A 365 14.44 -15.45 4.56
CA GLY A 365 13.10 -14.85 4.55
C GLY A 365 13.07 -13.32 4.64
N VAL A 366 14.21 -12.66 4.74
CA VAL A 366 14.33 -11.21 4.96
C VAL A 366 15.09 -10.51 3.85
N ASN A 367 16.25 -11.05 3.49
CA ASN A 367 17.13 -10.45 2.48
C ASN A 367 16.87 -11.08 1.12
N PHE A 368 16.19 -10.37 0.24
CA PHE A 368 15.82 -10.83 -1.08
C PHE A 368 16.79 -10.40 -2.16
N LYS A 369 16.93 -11.22 -3.19
CA LYS A 369 17.71 -10.93 -4.40
C LYS A 369 16.89 -11.30 -5.62
N LYS A 370 16.79 -10.41 -6.60
CA LYS A 370 16.20 -10.71 -7.90
C LYS A 370 17.06 -11.73 -8.62
N THR A 371 16.45 -12.79 -9.14
CA THR A 371 17.19 -13.86 -9.83
C THR A 371 17.64 -13.44 -11.23
N GLY A 372 16.94 -12.49 -11.84
CA GLY A 372 17.13 -12.14 -13.25
C GLY A 372 16.62 -13.20 -14.23
N LEU A 373 15.98 -14.26 -13.77
CA LEU A 373 15.40 -15.29 -14.62
C LEU A 373 14.03 -14.84 -15.11
N LEU A 374 13.80 -14.96 -16.42
CA LEU A 374 12.50 -14.73 -17.04
C LEU A 374 11.92 -16.08 -17.48
N PHE A 375 10.69 -16.36 -17.11
CA PHE A 375 10.04 -17.61 -17.46
C PHE A 375 8.75 -17.38 -18.25
N HIS A 376 7.66 -17.11 -17.65
CA HIS A 376 6.37 -17.04 -18.32
C HIS A 376 5.95 -15.58 -18.60
N PRO A 377 5.39 -15.24 -19.78
CA PRO A 377 5.00 -13.86 -20.07
C PRO A 377 3.61 -13.54 -19.56
N CYS A 378 3.37 -13.67 -18.26
CA CYS A 378 2.12 -13.24 -17.66
C CYS A 378 2.30 -12.01 -16.78
N GLU A 379 1.22 -11.27 -16.59
CA GLU A 379 1.24 -10.07 -15.77
C GLU A 379 1.38 -10.38 -14.29
N ASN A 380 0.66 -11.40 -13.81
CA ASN A 380 0.58 -11.77 -12.40
C ASN A 380 0.81 -13.28 -12.23
N PRO A 381 2.07 -13.74 -12.16
CA PRO A 381 2.42 -15.16 -12.04
C PRO A 381 2.13 -15.64 -10.61
N SER A 382 0.98 -16.28 -10.40
CA SER A 382 0.59 -16.81 -9.10
C SER A 382 1.17 -18.22 -8.91
N ILE A 383 2.39 -18.29 -8.36
CA ILE A 383 3.11 -19.56 -8.11
C ILE A 383 2.74 -20.06 -6.72
N TYR A 384 2.50 -21.37 -6.61
CA TYR A 384 2.23 -22.05 -5.36
C TYR A 384 2.71 -23.52 -5.42
N VAL A 385 2.85 -24.15 -4.27
CA VAL A 385 3.06 -25.58 -4.16
C VAL A 385 1.73 -26.21 -3.77
N ASP A 386 1.26 -27.14 -4.58
CA ASP A 386 -0.01 -27.81 -4.33
C ASP A 386 0.10 -28.81 -3.14
N PRO A 387 -1.03 -29.38 -2.64
CA PRO A 387 -0.99 -30.34 -1.54
C PRO A 387 -0.19 -31.62 -1.82
N ASN A 388 0.10 -31.93 -3.08
CA ASN A 388 0.92 -33.06 -3.48
C ASN A 388 2.42 -32.72 -3.52
N GLY A 389 2.78 -31.46 -3.31
CA GLY A 389 4.14 -30.95 -3.36
C GLY A 389 4.61 -30.55 -4.76
N GLU A 390 3.70 -30.45 -5.73
CA GLU A 390 4.01 -30.05 -7.09
C GLU A 390 3.98 -28.52 -7.24
N LEU A 391 4.93 -28.00 -8.01
CA LEU A 391 5.00 -26.59 -8.32
C LEU A 391 3.97 -26.23 -9.40
N ARG A 392 3.10 -25.30 -9.08
CA ARG A 392 1.99 -24.82 -9.91
C ARG A 392 2.05 -23.33 -10.12
N MET A 393 1.49 -22.87 -11.22
CA MET A 393 1.28 -21.44 -11.48
C MET A 393 -0.07 -21.22 -12.12
N LEU A 394 -0.80 -20.23 -11.62
CA LEU A 394 -1.97 -19.66 -12.29
C LEU A 394 -1.55 -18.40 -13.04
N ALA A 395 -1.83 -18.34 -14.32
CA ALA A 395 -1.55 -17.20 -15.18
C ALA A 395 -2.86 -16.70 -15.79
N ASN A 396 -3.18 -15.40 -15.65
CA ASN A 396 -4.42 -14.82 -16.15
C ASN A 396 -4.26 -14.01 -17.42
N TYR A 397 -3.20 -13.23 -17.53
CA TYR A 397 -2.87 -12.42 -18.69
C TYR A 397 -1.61 -12.94 -19.37
N GLY A 398 -1.51 -12.70 -20.66
CA GLY A 398 -0.46 -13.29 -21.48
C GLY A 398 -0.82 -14.73 -21.85
N ALA A 399 0.09 -15.68 -21.63
CA ALA A 399 -0.18 -17.10 -21.85
C ALA A 399 -0.99 -17.67 -20.68
N ARG A 400 -2.30 -17.47 -20.74
CA ARG A 400 -3.26 -17.89 -19.71
C ARG A 400 -3.23 -19.41 -19.52
N GLY A 401 -3.43 -19.84 -18.28
CA GLY A 401 -3.57 -21.25 -17.97
C GLY A 401 -3.11 -21.62 -16.57
N THR A 402 -3.29 -22.90 -16.25
CA THR A 402 -2.62 -23.57 -15.13
C THR A 402 -1.37 -24.25 -15.65
N TRP A 403 -0.25 -23.98 -15.02
CA TRP A 403 1.06 -24.45 -15.44
C TRP A 403 1.75 -25.22 -14.32
N THR A 404 2.68 -26.11 -14.69
CA THR A 404 3.53 -26.85 -13.77
C THR A 404 4.98 -26.85 -14.23
N ALA A 405 5.92 -27.02 -13.33
CA ALA A 405 7.34 -27.20 -13.61
C ALA A 405 7.98 -28.12 -12.56
N ASP A 406 9.04 -28.82 -12.93
CA ASP A 406 9.82 -29.67 -12.01
C ASP A 406 10.63 -28.82 -10.99
N SER A 407 10.98 -27.60 -11.39
CA SER A 407 11.63 -26.60 -10.53
C SER A 407 11.25 -25.21 -11.01
N VAL A 408 11.40 -24.19 -10.14
CA VAL A 408 11.10 -22.80 -10.50
C VAL A 408 12.01 -22.29 -11.63
N ASN A 409 13.20 -22.84 -11.78
CA ASN A 409 14.16 -22.51 -12.85
C ASN A 409 13.97 -23.38 -14.10
N GLY A 410 13.06 -24.33 -14.07
CA GLY A 410 12.78 -25.25 -15.17
C GLY A 410 11.86 -24.64 -16.23
N ASN A 411 11.52 -25.47 -17.20
CA ASN A 411 10.51 -25.13 -18.18
C ASN A 411 9.12 -25.36 -17.60
N TRP A 412 8.22 -24.45 -17.91
CA TRP A 412 6.84 -24.55 -17.50
C TRP A 412 5.98 -25.21 -18.58
N HIS A 413 5.11 -26.13 -18.19
CA HIS A 413 4.20 -26.88 -19.05
C HIS A 413 2.76 -26.50 -18.73
N CYS A 414 1.97 -26.19 -19.77
CA CYS A 414 0.56 -25.90 -19.62
C CYS A 414 -0.24 -27.19 -19.34
N LEU A 415 -0.93 -27.20 -18.25
CA LEU A 415 -1.85 -28.29 -17.89
C LEU A 415 -3.27 -28.04 -18.40
N ASN A 416 -3.73 -26.79 -18.28
CA ASN A 416 -5.07 -26.40 -18.68
C ASN A 416 -5.09 -24.91 -19.07
N LYS A 417 -5.22 -24.63 -20.35
CA LYS A 417 -5.27 -23.27 -20.91
C LYS A 417 -6.60 -22.53 -20.63
N ASP A 418 -7.62 -23.27 -20.27
CA ASP A 418 -8.96 -22.71 -20.06
C ASP A 418 -9.22 -22.35 -18.59
N PHE A 419 -8.29 -22.63 -17.70
CA PHE A 419 -8.38 -22.34 -16.28
C PHE A 419 -7.16 -21.57 -15.77
N PRO A 420 -7.27 -20.56 -14.89
CA PRO A 420 -8.47 -20.11 -14.19
C PRO A 420 -9.47 -19.38 -15.09
N PRO A 421 -10.79 -19.43 -14.73
CA PRO A 421 -11.81 -18.75 -15.51
C PRO A 421 -11.73 -17.25 -15.26
N GLY A 422 -11.01 -16.49 -15.99
CA GLY A 422 -10.98 -15.04 -15.90
C GLY A 422 -10.77 -14.49 -14.49
N GLY A 423 -10.15 -13.36 -14.37
CA GLY A 423 -9.83 -12.74 -13.08
C GLY A 423 -8.40 -12.27 -13.10
N ASP A 424 -8.11 -11.30 -12.26
CA ASP A 424 -6.78 -10.73 -12.08
C ASP A 424 -6.20 -11.20 -10.75
N CYS A 425 -4.88 -11.26 -10.61
CA CYS A 425 -4.17 -11.47 -9.35
C CYS A 425 -4.75 -12.66 -8.55
N THR A 426 -4.88 -13.83 -9.17
CA THR A 426 -5.42 -15.02 -8.51
C THR A 426 -4.50 -15.55 -7.44
N PHE A 427 -5.09 -16.11 -6.38
CA PHE A 427 -4.37 -16.75 -5.29
C PHE A 427 -5.02 -18.09 -4.96
N PHE A 428 -4.19 -19.14 -4.86
CA PHE A 428 -4.62 -20.48 -4.48
C PHE A 428 -4.41 -20.73 -2.99
N PHE A 429 -5.35 -21.41 -2.34
CA PHE A 429 -5.18 -21.99 -1.01
C PHE A 429 -6.00 -23.24 -0.84
N ASN A 430 -5.50 -24.15 -0.01
CA ASN A 430 -6.20 -25.36 0.40
C ASN A 430 -6.69 -25.21 1.84
N TRP A 431 -7.91 -25.70 2.12
CA TRP A 431 -8.45 -25.76 3.47
C TRP A 431 -9.31 -27.02 3.68
N GLY A 432 -8.75 -27.93 4.45
CA GLY A 432 -9.41 -29.21 4.70
C GLY A 432 -9.61 -30.04 3.43
N GLU A 433 -10.84 -30.35 3.11
CA GLU A 433 -11.22 -31.14 1.92
C GLU A 433 -11.45 -30.27 0.67
N TYR A 434 -11.22 -28.95 0.73
CA TYR A 434 -11.51 -28.02 -0.34
C TYR A 434 -10.26 -27.29 -0.82
N ASP A 435 -10.19 -27.12 -2.13
CA ASP A 435 -9.29 -26.21 -2.82
C ASP A 435 -10.03 -24.96 -3.23
N TYR A 436 -9.40 -23.80 -3.04
CA TYR A 436 -9.97 -22.50 -3.33
C TYR A 436 -9.04 -21.71 -4.23
N ILE A 437 -9.63 -20.90 -5.10
CA ILE A 437 -8.96 -19.87 -5.86
C ILE A 437 -9.72 -18.56 -5.64
N ILE A 438 -9.02 -17.53 -5.19
CA ILE A 438 -9.56 -16.19 -5.04
C ILE A 438 -8.96 -15.29 -6.12
N GLY A 439 -9.79 -14.48 -6.76
CA GLY A 439 -9.37 -13.47 -7.72
C GLY A 439 -9.19 -12.10 -7.08
N GLY A 440 -8.47 -11.21 -7.75
CA GLY A 440 -8.14 -9.89 -7.26
C GLY A 440 -9.34 -8.97 -6.98
N PHE A 441 -10.51 -9.30 -7.52
CA PHE A 441 -11.75 -8.54 -7.35
C PHE A 441 -12.85 -9.35 -6.67
N SER A 442 -12.49 -10.16 -5.69
CA SER A 442 -13.43 -10.90 -4.84
C SER A 442 -14.11 -12.11 -5.47
N ASN A 443 -13.67 -12.54 -6.63
CA ASN A 443 -14.13 -13.80 -7.21
C ASN A 443 -13.59 -14.97 -6.39
N LEU A 444 -14.43 -15.93 -6.05
CA LEU A 444 -14.04 -17.11 -5.29
C LEU A 444 -14.56 -18.37 -5.97
N TRP A 445 -13.64 -19.26 -6.33
CA TRP A 445 -13.96 -20.58 -6.86
C TRP A 445 -13.54 -21.65 -5.86
N SER A 446 -14.30 -22.71 -5.79
CA SER A 446 -13.97 -23.84 -4.94
C SER A 446 -14.28 -25.18 -5.60
N LYS A 447 -13.58 -26.23 -5.18
CA LYS A 447 -13.86 -27.63 -5.45
C LYS A 447 -13.48 -28.47 -4.25
N LYS A 448 -13.93 -29.73 -4.20
CA LYS A 448 -13.28 -30.71 -3.30
C LYS A 448 -11.91 -31.08 -3.85
N SER A 449 -10.92 -31.17 -2.99
CA SER A 449 -9.53 -31.42 -3.41
C SER A 449 -9.37 -32.72 -4.20
N ALA A 450 -10.17 -33.74 -3.87
CA ALA A 450 -10.15 -35.03 -4.57
C ALA A 450 -10.79 -34.99 -5.97
N GLU A 451 -11.47 -33.92 -6.34
CA GLU A 451 -12.16 -33.77 -7.62
C GLU A 451 -11.23 -33.17 -8.69
N ALA A 452 -11.58 -33.37 -9.96
CA ALA A 452 -10.83 -32.78 -11.07
C ALA A 452 -10.96 -31.24 -11.10
N ASP A 453 -9.98 -30.56 -11.71
CA ASP A 453 -10.02 -29.09 -11.82
C ASP A 453 -11.20 -28.55 -12.62
N SER A 454 -11.78 -29.39 -13.49
CA SER A 454 -13.03 -29.03 -14.22
C SER A 454 -14.26 -28.88 -13.33
N THR A 455 -14.18 -29.30 -12.06
CA THR A 455 -15.29 -29.19 -11.10
C THR A 455 -15.28 -27.93 -10.25
N TYR A 456 -14.27 -27.07 -10.41
CA TYR A 456 -14.31 -25.75 -9.78
C TYR A 456 -15.61 -25.02 -10.15
N HIS A 457 -16.31 -24.54 -9.16
CA HIS A 457 -17.51 -23.75 -9.32
C HIS A 457 -17.33 -22.37 -8.69
N ASP A 458 -17.95 -21.40 -9.33
CA ASP A 458 -17.91 -20.01 -8.90
C ASP A 458 -18.95 -19.79 -7.78
N LEU A 459 -18.50 -19.49 -6.59
CA LEU A 459 -19.36 -19.18 -5.45
C LEU A 459 -20.07 -17.83 -5.63
N VAL A 460 -19.48 -16.91 -6.37
CA VAL A 460 -20.10 -15.60 -6.68
C VAL A 460 -21.27 -15.78 -7.65
N ALA A 461 -21.15 -16.67 -8.64
CA ALA A 461 -22.22 -16.95 -9.60
C ALA A 461 -23.48 -17.52 -8.95
N SER A 462 -23.35 -18.17 -7.80
CA SER A 462 -24.49 -18.62 -7.00
C SER A 462 -25.18 -17.52 -6.19
N GLY A 463 -24.71 -16.27 -6.30
CA GLY A 463 -25.21 -15.12 -5.55
C GLY A 463 -24.54 -14.92 -4.19
N GLU A 464 -23.49 -15.66 -3.93
CA GLU A 464 -22.68 -15.57 -2.70
C GLU A 464 -21.40 -14.77 -2.96
N ASP A 465 -21.51 -13.45 -3.01
CA ASP A 465 -20.35 -12.57 -3.13
C ASP A 465 -19.41 -12.79 -1.95
N PHE A 466 -18.12 -13.06 -2.24
CA PHE A 466 -17.19 -13.37 -1.18
C PHE A 466 -16.77 -12.11 -0.41
N TYR A 467 -16.19 -11.13 -1.07
CA TYR A 467 -15.68 -9.94 -0.38
C TYR A 467 -15.63 -8.72 -1.29
N ASN A 468 -16.46 -7.75 -1.01
CA ASN A 468 -16.60 -6.57 -1.86
C ASN A 468 -16.09 -5.28 -1.16
N GLY A 469 -14.88 -5.05 -1.04
CA GLY A 469 -14.28 -3.88 -0.39
C GLY A 469 -12.78 -4.02 -0.27
N LEU A 470 -12.28 -5.20 -0.62
CA LEU A 470 -10.88 -5.55 -0.54
C LEU A 470 -10.37 -5.95 -1.92
N CYS A 471 -9.29 -5.33 -2.37
CA CYS A 471 -8.62 -5.68 -3.61
C CYS A 471 -7.46 -6.62 -3.36
N VAL A 472 -7.21 -7.52 -4.30
CA VAL A 472 -6.11 -8.47 -4.32
C VAL A 472 -5.92 -9.15 -2.96
N PRO A 473 -6.95 -9.87 -2.46
CA PRO A 473 -6.83 -10.59 -1.20
C PRO A 473 -5.92 -11.79 -1.35
N THR A 474 -5.08 -12.00 -0.37
CA THR A 474 -4.18 -13.13 -0.22
C THR A 474 -4.47 -13.87 1.07
N ILE A 475 -4.27 -15.17 1.09
CA ILE A 475 -4.59 -16.01 2.26
C ILE A 475 -3.36 -16.77 2.72
N SER A 476 -3.08 -16.72 4.01
CA SER A 476 -2.00 -17.50 4.63
C SER A 476 -2.53 -18.30 5.80
N LYS A 477 -2.08 -19.56 5.89
CA LYS A 477 -2.36 -20.41 7.03
C LYS A 477 -1.27 -20.22 8.08
N THR A 478 -1.69 -19.96 9.31
CA THR A 478 -0.80 -19.88 10.48
C THR A 478 -0.60 -21.25 11.12
N PRO A 479 0.46 -21.47 11.93
CA PRO A 479 0.72 -22.76 12.57
C PRO A 479 -0.37 -23.22 13.55
N ASP A 480 -1.09 -22.29 14.17
CA ASP A 480 -2.24 -22.55 15.02
C ASP A 480 -3.52 -22.90 14.23
N GLY A 481 -3.43 -22.93 12.90
CA GLY A 481 -4.50 -23.38 12.02
C GLY A 481 -5.48 -22.29 11.58
N ARG A 482 -5.24 -21.03 11.92
CA ARG A 482 -6.03 -19.90 11.40
C ARG A 482 -5.68 -19.64 9.94
N TYR A 483 -6.64 -19.15 9.17
CA TYR A 483 -6.45 -18.66 7.80
C TYR A 483 -6.65 -17.15 7.80
N ILE A 484 -5.58 -16.44 7.49
CA ILE A 484 -5.53 -14.98 7.53
C ILE A 484 -5.62 -14.44 6.11
N MET A 485 -6.60 -13.59 5.88
CA MET A 485 -6.79 -12.87 4.63
C MET A 485 -6.29 -11.44 4.78
N ALA A 486 -5.38 -11.02 3.93
CA ALA A 486 -4.91 -9.65 3.82
C ALA A 486 -5.15 -9.12 2.41
N GLY A 487 -5.43 -7.84 2.30
CA GLY A 487 -5.61 -7.16 1.03
C GLY A 487 -5.59 -5.65 1.24
N TRP A 488 -5.80 -4.89 0.19
CA TRP A 488 -5.90 -3.44 0.30
C TRP A 488 -7.30 -2.94 -0.03
N MET A 489 -7.73 -1.93 0.71
CA MET A 489 -9.02 -1.31 0.47
C MET A 489 -8.86 -0.14 -0.49
N TRP A 490 -9.68 -0.14 -1.54
CA TRP A 490 -9.72 0.94 -2.51
C TRP A 490 -10.22 2.25 -1.88
N LEU A 491 -9.47 3.33 -2.05
CA LEU A 491 -9.86 4.66 -1.59
C LEU A 491 -10.30 5.55 -2.75
N LYS A 492 -9.39 6.28 -3.36
CA LYS A 492 -9.68 7.28 -4.41
C LYS A 492 -9.08 6.93 -5.76
N ALA A 493 -7.93 6.29 -5.75
CA ALA A 493 -7.18 5.86 -6.91
C ALA A 493 -6.63 4.46 -6.65
N TRP A 494 -5.84 3.90 -7.54
CA TRP A 494 -5.19 2.63 -7.31
C TRP A 494 -4.29 2.71 -6.06
N GLY A 495 -4.36 1.68 -5.23
CA GLY A 495 -3.76 1.66 -3.91
C GLY A 495 -4.71 2.20 -2.83
N GLY A 496 -4.40 1.86 -1.59
CA GLY A 496 -5.23 2.26 -0.46
C GLY A 496 -4.60 1.91 0.88
N VAL A 497 -5.41 1.33 1.75
CA VAL A 497 -4.99 0.92 3.09
C VAL A 497 -5.05 -0.58 3.25
N LEU A 498 -4.13 -1.13 4.04
CA LEU A 498 -4.11 -2.53 4.40
C LEU A 498 -5.33 -2.88 5.26
N ALA A 499 -5.97 -4.00 4.96
CA ALA A 499 -6.97 -4.61 5.83
C ALA A 499 -6.72 -6.10 5.95
N ILE A 500 -6.84 -6.61 7.18
CA ILE A 500 -6.54 -7.99 7.53
C ILE A 500 -7.73 -8.55 8.30
N HIS A 501 -8.24 -9.70 7.86
CA HIS A 501 -9.32 -10.44 8.52
C HIS A 501 -8.95 -11.91 8.65
N GLU A 502 -9.61 -12.62 9.55
CA GLU A 502 -9.52 -14.07 9.66
C GLU A 502 -10.66 -14.72 8.88
N LEU A 503 -10.38 -15.80 8.18
CA LEU A 503 -11.38 -16.60 7.49
C LEU A 503 -12.02 -17.61 8.44
N ILE A 504 -13.27 -17.96 8.15
CA ILE A 504 -13.99 -19.08 8.73
C ILE A 504 -14.46 -20.00 7.61
N GLN A 505 -14.35 -21.32 7.80
CA GLN A 505 -14.90 -22.29 6.88
C GLN A 505 -16.16 -22.91 7.48
N PHE A 506 -17.23 -22.91 6.71
CA PHE A 506 -18.47 -23.62 7.06
C PHE A 506 -18.39 -25.10 6.66
N PRO A 507 -19.20 -25.99 7.26
CA PRO A 507 -19.16 -27.43 6.96
C PRO A 507 -19.40 -27.79 5.50
N ASP A 508 -20.03 -26.94 4.73
CA ASP A 508 -20.34 -27.11 3.30
C ASP A 508 -19.24 -26.52 2.38
N GLY A 509 -18.14 -26.06 2.95
CA GLY A 509 -17.02 -25.49 2.19
C GLY A 509 -17.15 -23.99 1.87
N ARG A 510 -18.27 -23.35 2.23
CA ARG A 510 -18.36 -21.88 2.09
C ARG A 510 -17.41 -21.19 3.06
N ILE A 511 -16.98 -20.01 2.69
CA ILE A 511 -16.03 -19.19 3.46
C ILE A 511 -16.74 -17.95 3.99
N GLY A 512 -16.58 -17.69 5.27
CA GLY A 512 -16.90 -16.44 5.94
C GLY A 512 -15.66 -15.69 6.40
N THR A 513 -15.88 -14.53 7.02
CA THR A 513 -14.81 -13.68 7.53
C THR A 513 -15.17 -13.15 8.91
N LYS A 514 -14.17 -12.96 9.76
CA LYS A 514 -14.30 -12.29 11.06
C LYS A 514 -13.12 -11.38 11.33
N TRP A 515 -13.29 -10.49 12.28
CA TRP A 515 -12.18 -9.67 12.75
C TRP A 515 -11.12 -10.50 13.50
N MET A 516 -9.88 -10.07 13.38
CA MET A 516 -8.81 -10.48 14.28
C MET A 516 -8.82 -9.53 15.48
N GLU A 517 -9.09 -10.07 16.67
CA GLU A 517 -9.25 -9.24 17.88
C GLU A 517 -7.97 -8.45 18.23
N GLU A 518 -6.80 -9.05 17.96
CA GLU A 518 -5.48 -8.42 18.16
C GLU A 518 -5.22 -7.23 17.24
N LEU A 519 -5.95 -7.12 16.12
CA LEU A 519 -5.79 -6.03 15.14
C LEU A 519 -6.84 -4.91 15.31
N LEU A 520 -7.77 -5.03 16.24
CA LEU A 520 -8.75 -3.99 16.44
C LEU A 520 -8.08 -2.70 16.92
N PRO A 521 -8.49 -1.54 16.37
CA PRO A 521 -7.99 -0.27 16.83
C PRO A 521 -8.18 -0.12 18.34
N ALA A 522 -7.18 0.41 19.01
CA ALA A 522 -7.27 0.70 20.44
C ALA A 522 -8.42 1.67 20.71
N THR A 523 -9.11 1.47 21.82
CA THR A 523 -10.20 2.35 22.24
C THR A 523 -9.74 3.31 23.33
N SER A 524 -10.28 4.52 23.31
CA SER A 524 -10.04 5.55 24.33
C SER A 524 -11.33 5.86 25.10
N GLY A 525 -11.20 6.06 26.40
CA GLY A 525 -12.31 6.49 27.22
C GLY A 525 -13.34 5.40 27.57
N LYS A 526 -14.50 5.81 28.06
CA LYS A 526 -15.57 4.90 28.48
C LYS A 526 -16.59 4.71 27.35
N SER A 527 -17.00 3.46 27.18
CA SER A 527 -18.15 3.15 26.32
C SER A 527 -19.40 3.87 26.84
N VAL A 528 -20.12 4.50 25.92
CA VAL A 528 -21.40 5.13 26.19
C VAL A 528 -22.51 4.18 25.75
N ASN A 529 -23.39 3.81 26.67
CA ASN A 529 -24.62 3.09 26.32
C ASN A 529 -25.60 4.09 25.72
N ILE A 530 -26.08 3.78 24.52
CA ILE A 530 -27.01 4.62 23.82
C ILE A 530 -28.39 3.98 23.88
N THR A 531 -29.35 4.67 24.46
CA THR A 531 -30.75 4.26 24.47
C THR A 531 -31.50 4.97 23.34
N SER A 532 -32.00 4.22 22.39
CA SER A 532 -32.82 4.80 21.33
C SER A 532 -34.27 4.93 21.81
N LYS A 533 -34.80 6.15 21.81
CA LYS A 533 -36.24 6.39 21.71
C LYS A 533 -36.51 6.84 20.28
N ASN A 534 -37.32 6.07 19.55
CA ASN A 534 -37.76 6.37 18.18
C ASN A 534 -36.66 6.37 17.10
N GLY A 535 -35.68 5.49 17.20
CA GLY A 535 -34.74 5.24 16.11
C GLY A 535 -33.64 6.30 15.87
N VAL A 536 -33.65 7.42 16.62
CA VAL A 536 -32.62 8.46 16.47
C VAL A 536 -31.64 8.37 17.61
N ILE A 537 -30.38 8.28 17.28
CA ILE A 537 -29.32 8.26 18.24
C ILE A 537 -28.37 9.43 18.03
N THR A 538 -28.09 10.08 19.08
CA THR A 538 -27.02 10.98 19.49
C THR A 538 -26.04 11.47 18.45
N THR A 539 -25.70 12.74 18.55
CA THR A 539 -24.45 13.33 18.03
C THR A 539 -23.26 12.50 18.52
N VAL A 540 -22.51 11.96 17.59
CA VAL A 540 -21.22 11.34 17.89
C VAL A 540 -20.19 12.46 17.89
N PRO A 541 -19.37 12.63 18.94
CA PRO A 541 -18.31 13.62 18.89
C PRO A 541 -17.36 13.30 17.74
N ASP A 542 -16.80 14.33 17.15
CA ASP A 542 -15.82 14.29 16.07
C ASP A 542 -14.85 13.16 16.28
N SER A 543 -14.96 12.04 15.61
CA SER A 543 -13.88 11.10 15.55
C SER A 543 -14.27 9.67 15.20
N SER A 544 -13.27 8.87 15.19
CA SER A 544 -13.31 7.44 15.01
C SER A 544 -13.91 6.72 16.22
N PHE A 545 -14.72 5.70 16.00
CA PHE A 545 -15.37 4.94 17.06
C PHE A 545 -15.60 3.47 16.71
N LEU A 546 -15.75 2.66 17.74
CA LEU A 546 -16.30 1.32 17.69
C LEU A 546 -17.76 1.36 18.14
N LEU A 547 -18.67 0.92 17.31
CA LEU A 547 -20.08 0.73 17.60
C LEU A 547 -20.37 -0.77 17.75
N THR A 548 -21.09 -1.16 18.79
CA THR A 548 -21.56 -2.54 18.97
C THR A 548 -23.02 -2.54 19.34
N PHE A 549 -23.77 -3.49 18.81
CA PHE A 549 -25.19 -3.68 19.14
C PHE A 549 -25.65 -5.11 18.88
N ASP A 550 -26.72 -5.49 19.58
CA ASP A 550 -27.38 -6.77 19.39
C ASP A 550 -28.67 -6.58 18.58
N VAL A 551 -28.93 -7.50 17.69
CA VAL A 551 -30.15 -7.57 16.86
C VAL A 551 -30.92 -8.80 17.26
N VAL A 552 -32.19 -8.62 17.62
CA VAL A 552 -33.09 -9.70 18.00
C VAL A 552 -34.25 -9.71 17.01
N PRO A 553 -34.46 -10.78 16.23
CA PRO A 553 -35.60 -10.91 15.32
C PRO A 553 -36.91 -11.08 16.10
N ASP A 554 -37.96 -10.49 15.62
CA ASP A 554 -39.30 -10.68 16.15
C ASP A 554 -39.88 -11.99 15.57
N SER A 555 -40.34 -12.88 16.45
CA SER A 555 -40.82 -14.23 16.06
C SER A 555 -41.98 -14.22 15.09
N ASP A 556 -42.81 -13.19 15.14
CA ASP A 556 -44.10 -13.09 14.44
C ASP A 556 -44.05 -12.20 13.18
N SER A 557 -42.85 -11.76 12.79
CA SER A 557 -42.70 -10.88 11.61
C SER A 557 -42.28 -11.63 10.38
N ASP A 558 -43.06 -11.45 9.30
CA ASP A 558 -42.77 -11.99 7.96
C ASP A 558 -41.72 -11.17 7.20
N ILE A 559 -41.43 -9.96 7.64
CA ILE A 559 -40.45 -9.05 7.02
C ILE A 559 -39.50 -8.53 8.09
N ARG A 560 -38.23 -8.79 7.91
CA ARG A 560 -37.18 -8.36 8.82
C ARG A 560 -36.19 -7.52 8.08
N SER A 561 -35.88 -6.35 8.61
CA SER A 561 -34.82 -5.50 8.10
C SER A 561 -34.26 -4.64 9.19
N ILE A 562 -32.99 -4.31 9.04
CA ILE A 562 -32.29 -3.35 9.86
C ILE A 562 -31.45 -2.46 8.97
N ALA A 563 -31.45 -1.17 9.22
CA ALA A 563 -30.56 -0.21 8.60
C ALA A 563 -29.93 0.68 9.69
N LEU A 564 -28.67 0.98 9.51
CA LEU A 564 -27.90 1.92 10.30
C LEU A 564 -27.37 3.01 9.38
N SER A 565 -27.78 4.23 9.60
CA SER A 565 -27.30 5.40 8.85
C SER A 565 -26.30 6.18 9.67
N ILE A 566 -25.16 6.53 9.05
CA ILE A 566 -24.17 7.46 9.56
C ILE A 566 -24.33 8.77 8.79
N LEU A 567 -24.71 9.83 9.49
CA LEU A 567 -25.17 11.09 8.92
C LEU A 567 -24.25 12.22 9.37
N PRO A 568 -23.42 12.78 8.49
CA PRO A 568 -22.63 13.95 8.83
C PRO A 568 -23.56 15.17 9.04
N GLU A 569 -23.31 15.93 10.08
CA GLU A 569 -23.92 17.24 10.28
C GLU A 569 -23.13 18.29 9.51
N THR A 570 -23.78 18.95 8.58
CA THR A 570 -23.22 20.11 7.88
C THR A 570 -24.15 21.30 8.06
N ASP A 571 -23.65 22.52 7.84
CA ASP A 571 -24.47 23.76 7.81
C ASP A 571 -25.61 23.73 6.78
N LYS A 572 -25.55 22.79 5.85
CA LYS A 572 -26.55 22.57 4.79
C LYS A 572 -27.50 21.39 5.07
N GLY A 573 -27.47 20.86 6.30
CA GLY A 573 -28.21 19.67 6.67
C GLY A 573 -27.47 18.37 6.40
N ILE A 574 -28.19 17.25 6.37
CA ILE A 574 -27.62 15.91 6.19
C ILE A 574 -27.27 15.75 4.71
N GLN A 575 -25.97 15.62 4.43
CA GLN A 575 -25.43 15.35 3.10
C GLN A 575 -24.40 14.23 3.20
N ASP A 576 -24.30 13.41 2.15
CA ASP A 576 -23.22 12.45 1.94
C ASP A 576 -23.04 11.39 3.05
N GLY A 577 -24.10 10.97 3.69
CA GLY A 577 -24.10 9.91 4.68
C GLY A 577 -23.89 8.51 4.07
N CYS A 578 -23.66 7.55 4.95
CA CYS A 578 -23.57 6.13 4.62
C CYS A 578 -24.63 5.35 5.36
N GLU A 579 -25.28 4.43 4.66
CA GLU A 579 -26.20 3.46 5.24
C GLU A 579 -25.62 2.06 5.12
N TRP A 580 -25.57 1.34 6.22
CA TRP A 580 -25.40 -0.09 6.28
C TRP A 580 -26.77 -0.72 6.56
N SER A 581 -27.11 -1.81 5.87
CA SER A 581 -28.40 -2.46 6.05
C SER A 581 -28.34 -3.96 5.79
N ILE A 582 -29.23 -4.70 6.43
CA ILE A 582 -29.54 -6.10 6.16
C ILE A 582 -31.02 -6.21 5.84
N TYR A 583 -31.33 -6.94 4.78
CA TYR A 583 -32.69 -7.35 4.41
C TYR A 583 -32.79 -8.86 4.42
N ASP A 584 -33.69 -9.37 5.23
CA ASP A 584 -33.86 -10.82 5.46
C ASP A 584 -34.18 -11.59 4.18
N ARG A 585 -35.07 -11.06 3.34
CA ARG A 585 -35.56 -11.73 2.14
C ARG A 585 -34.48 -12.20 1.18
N ASP A 586 -33.39 -11.48 1.11
CA ASP A 586 -32.25 -11.73 0.19
C ASP A 586 -30.98 -12.14 0.93
N SER A 587 -31.02 -12.22 2.27
CA SER A 587 -29.81 -12.40 3.11
C SER A 587 -28.66 -11.49 2.72
N ARG A 588 -28.96 -10.26 2.30
CA ARG A 588 -27.99 -9.29 1.81
C ARG A 588 -27.69 -8.24 2.85
N ALA A 589 -26.41 -8.07 3.12
CA ALA A 589 -25.94 -6.85 3.76
C ALA A 589 -25.33 -5.93 2.71
N GLN A 590 -25.49 -4.64 2.88
CA GLN A 590 -25.06 -3.65 1.90
C GLN A 590 -24.66 -2.32 2.54
N TYR A 591 -23.79 -1.60 1.85
CA TYR A 591 -23.54 -0.19 2.12
C TYR A 591 -24.12 0.68 1.00
N ASN A 592 -24.81 1.75 1.34
CA ASN A 592 -25.38 2.68 0.38
C ASN A 592 -25.02 4.13 0.73
N GLY A 593 -24.89 4.97 -0.27
CA GLY A 593 -24.96 6.41 -0.09
C GLY A 593 -26.38 6.84 0.26
N ILE A 594 -26.54 7.83 1.13
CA ILE A 594 -27.87 8.27 1.62
C ILE A 594 -28.58 9.16 0.61
N ASN A 595 -27.88 10.01 -0.10
CA ASN A 595 -28.48 10.81 -1.15
C ASN A 595 -28.36 10.11 -2.54
N ARG A 596 -29.18 10.58 -3.50
CA ARG A 596 -29.22 9.99 -4.84
C ARG A 596 -27.86 10.06 -5.56
N GLU A 597 -27.12 11.14 -5.36
CA GLU A 597 -25.81 11.35 -5.97
C GLU A 597 -24.76 10.42 -5.37
N SER A 598 -24.72 10.30 -4.04
CA SER A 598 -23.85 9.34 -3.35
C SER A 598 -24.19 7.90 -3.70
N ARG A 599 -25.46 7.55 -3.84
CA ARG A 599 -25.90 6.22 -4.30
C ARG A 599 -25.46 5.94 -5.72
N ALA A 600 -25.59 6.89 -6.62
CA ALA A 600 -25.14 6.75 -8.00
C ALA A 600 -23.61 6.58 -8.08
N LYS A 601 -22.87 7.34 -7.32
CA LYS A 601 -21.41 7.20 -7.21
C LYS A 601 -20.99 5.84 -6.67
N THR A 602 -21.65 5.35 -5.65
CA THR A 602 -21.37 4.03 -5.06
C THR A 602 -21.62 2.88 -6.05
N LEU A 603 -22.62 3.02 -6.90
CA LEU A 603 -23.05 1.97 -7.82
C LEU A 603 -22.41 2.07 -9.22
N CYS A 604 -21.96 3.25 -9.64
CA CYS A 604 -21.69 3.53 -11.04
C CYS A 604 -20.31 4.12 -11.33
N GLU A 605 -19.56 4.68 -10.37
CA GLU A 605 -18.22 5.20 -10.66
C GLU A 605 -17.24 4.08 -10.91
N GLY A 606 -17.08 3.75 -12.18
CA GLY A 606 -16.14 2.78 -12.69
C GLY A 606 -16.70 1.38 -12.91
N GLY A 607 -17.98 1.14 -12.60
CA GLY A 607 -18.59 -0.19 -12.81
C GLY A 607 -17.99 -1.31 -11.96
N GLU A 608 -17.18 -0.96 -10.97
CA GLU A 608 -16.46 -1.94 -10.16
C GLU A 608 -17.09 -2.08 -8.78
N PRO A 609 -17.58 -3.29 -8.44
CA PRO A 609 -18.35 -3.54 -7.21
C PRO A 609 -17.56 -3.32 -5.93
N HIS A 610 -16.25 -3.36 -5.96
CA HIS A 610 -15.36 -3.24 -4.79
C HIS A 610 -15.26 -1.84 -4.18
N ARG A 611 -15.92 -0.83 -4.76
CA ARG A 611 -15.96 0.53 -4.20
C ARG A 611 -17.10 0.76 -3.20
N GLY A 612 -17.46 -0.25 -2.44
CA GLY A 612 -18.49 -0.16 -1.40
C GLY A 612 -19.89 -0.36 -1.91
N GLY A 613 -20.06 -1.32 -2.81
CA GLY A 613 -21.37 -1.75 -3.32
C GLY A 613 -22.12 -2.71 -2.40
N ASN A 614 -23.12 -3.31 -2.96
CA ASN A 614 -23.94 -4.30 -2.28
C ASN A 614 -23.20 -5.62 -2.13
N TYR A 615 -23.38 -6.28 -0.99
CA TYR A 615 -22.93 -7.65 -0.78
C TYR A 615 -24.12 -8.59 -0.69
N ALA A 616 -24.01 -9.71 -1.36
CA ALA A 616 -24.81 -10.87 -1.03
C ALA A 616 -23.99 -11.72 -0.06
N ILE A 617 -24.42 -11.80 1.17
CA ILE A 617 -23.72 -12.61 2.18
C ILE A 617 -24.30 -14.03 2.30
N GLY A 618 -25.22 -14.37 1.43
CA GLY A 618 -25.82 -15.69 1.37
C GLY A 618 -26.41 -16.14 2.70
N ASN A 619 -26.41 -17.43 2.95
CA ASN A 619 -26.92 -18.03 4.19
C ASN A 619 -25.87 -18.03 5.32
N LEU A 620 -24.84 -17.19 5.27
CA LEU A 620 -23.79 -17.12 6.29
C LEU A 620 -24.27 -16.44 7.58
N ILE A 621 -25.40 -15.73 7.52
CA ILE A 621 -26.05 -15.11 8.67
C ILE A 621 -27.43 -15.70 8.81
N ASN A 622 -27.69 -16.26 9.99
CA ASN A 622 -29.02 -16.72 10.33
C ASN A 622 -29.78 -15.60 11.01
N THR A 623 -30.65 -14.92 10.23
CA THR A 623 -31.48 -13.81 10.71
C THR A 623 -32.70 -14.27 11.54
N ASP A 624 -32.94 -15.56 11.69
CA ASP A 624 -33.97 -16.12 12.59
C ASP A 624 -33.50 -16.18 14.04
N LYS A 625 -32.21 -15.94 14.31
CA LYS A 625 -31.62 -15.97 15.64
C LYS A 625 -31.00 -14.61 16.00
N PRO A 626 -30.95 -14.28 17.28
CA PRO A 626 -30.22 -13.11 17.72
C PRO A 626 -28.77 -13.14 17.26
N PHE A 627 -28.28 -12.00 16.79
CA PHE A 627 -26.88 -11.83 16.38
C PHE A 627 -26.33 -10.46 16.81
N LYS A 628 -25.02 -10.40 16.87
CA LYS A 628 -24.29 -9.18 17.21
C LYS A 628 -23.71 -8.54 15.95
N VAL A 629 -23.70 -7.21 15.93
CA VAL A 629 -23.00 -6.41 14.93
C VAL A 629 -21.96 -5.55 15.65
N ARG A 630 -20.76 -5.52 15.07
CA ARG A 630 -19.68 -4.64 15.47
C ARG A 630 -19.27 -3.80 14.27
N MET A 631 -19.05 -2.50 14.47
CA MET A 631 -18.69 -1.59 13.39
C MET A 631 -17.59 -0.64 13.84
N VAL A 632 -16.46 -0.65 13.15
CA VAL A 632 -15.43 0.37 13.25
C VAL A 632 -15.71 1.45 12.23
N VAL A 633 -15.73 2.70 12.68
CA VAL A 633 -15.72 3.88 11.80
C VAL A 633 -14.46 4.66 12.12
N LYS A 634 -13.53 4.74 11.17
CA LYS A 634 -12.23 5.38 11.37
C LYS A 634 -12.00 6.46 10.33
N TYR A 635 -12.02 7.72 10.79
CA TYR A 635 -11.65 8.86 9.96
C TYR A 635 -10.14 8.97 9.84
N SER A 636 -9.67 9.39 8.69
CA SER A 636 -8.27 9.79 8.48
C SER A 636 -8.19 11.06 7.67
N GLN A 637 -7.36 11.98 8.15
CA GLN A 637 -7.04 13.20 7.42
C GLN A 637 -6.29 12.88 6.12
N LYS A 638 -5.45 11.86 6.08
CA LYS A 638 -4.64 11.50 4.92
C LYS A 638 -5.48 11.29 3.65
N TYR A 639 -6.65 10.67 3.78
CA TYR A 639 -7.54 10.42 2.66
C TYR A 639 -8.89 11.14 2.75
N ASP A 640 -9.03 12.05 3.72
CA ASP A 640 -10.21 12.89 3.94
C ASP A 640 -11.52 12.11 3.89
N GLY A 641 -11.62 11.12 4.76
CA GLY A 641 -12.82 10.28 4.80
C GLY A 641 -12.73 9.21 5.87
N SER A 642 -13.78 8.40 5.95
CA SER A 642 -13.89 7.33 6.92
C SER A 642 -13.90 5.96 6.28
N ILE A 643 -13.14 5.06 6.87
CA ILE A 643 -13.26 3.62 6.66
C ILE A 643 -14.36 3.13 7.58
N ILE A 644 -15.22 2.28 7.04
CA ILE A 644 -16.26 1.60 7.79
C ILE A 644 -16.05 0.10 7.60
N ASP A 645 -15.75 -0.59 8.68
CA ASP A 645 -15.60 -2.04 8.71
C ASP A 645 -16.62 -2.62 9.67
N THR A 646 -17.47 -3.51 9.17
CA THR A 646 -18.57 -4.08 9.92
C THR A 646 -18.43 -5.59 10.01
N GLU A 647 -18.44 -6.13 11.22
CA GLU A 647 -18.55 -7.57 11.45
C GLU A 647 -19.97 -7.92 11.88
N ILE A 648 -20.53 -8.95 11.25
CA ILE A 648 -21.88 -9.42 11.46
C ILE A 648 -21.85 -10.86 11.95
N ALA A 649 -22.45 -11.11 13.10
CA ALA A 649 -22.61 -12.44 13.71
C ALA A 649 -21.28 -13.21 13.93
N GLY A 650 -20.12 -12.54 13.90
CA GLY A 650 -18.80 -13.17 13.96
C GLY A 650 -18.50 -14.09 12.77
N SER A 651 -19.21 -13.93 11.67
CA SER A 651 -19.12 -14.82 10.51
C SER A 651 -18.96 -14.10 9.17
N ARG A 652 -19.18 -12.80 9.15
CA ARG A 652 -19.00 -11.98 7.94
C ARG A 652 -18.48 -10.59 8.28
N THR A 653 -17.48 -10.13 7.54
CA THR A 653 -17.03 -8.75 7.57
C THR A 653 -17.35 -8.02 6.27
N MET A 654 -17.53 -6.72 6.36
CA MET A 654 -17.81 -5.84 5.22
C MET A 654 -16.99 -4.56 5.41
N LEU A 655 -16.33 -4.12 4.35
CA LEU A 655 -15.43 -2.98 4.38
C LEU A 655 -15.83 -1.96 3.30
N THR A 656 -15.86 -0.69 3.65
CA THR A 656 -16.09 0.40 2.69
C THR A 656 -15.33 1.67 3.09
N TYR A 657 -15.17 2.56 2.13
CA TYR A 657 -14.65 3.91 2.35
C TYR A 657 -15.69 4.95 1.93
N ARG A 658 -15.79 6.02 2.69
CA ARG A 658 -16.63 7.17 2.36
C ARG A 658 -15.81 8.45 2.45
N GLU A 659 -15.66 9.06 1.28
CA GLU A 659 -14.97 10.35 1.16
C GLU A 659 -15.73 11.44 1.93
N LYS A 660 -14.99 12.32 2.60
CA LYS A 660 -15.50 13.46 3.39
C LYS A 660 -16.48 13.09 4.50
N LEU A 661 -16.68 11.80 4.77
CA LEU A 661 -17.51 11.38 5.88
C LEU A 661 -16.80 11.68 7.18
N LYS A 662 -17.25 12.72 7.86
CA LYS A 662 -17.03 12.97 9.29
C LYS A 662 -18.30 12.59 10.01
N THR A 663 -18.17 11.91 11.13
CA THR A 663 -19.32 11.39 11.86
C THR A 663 -20.06 12.50 12.57
N GLY A 664 -21.38 12.51 12.47
CA GLY A 664 -22.27 13.47 13.17
C GLY A 664 -23.39 12.76 13.91
N ARG A 665 -24.21 11.99 13.23
CA ARG A 665 -25.35 11.27 13.80
C ARG A 665 -25.38 9.82 13.35
N ILE A 666 -25.87 8.97 14.25
CA ILE A 666 -26.21 7.59 13.94
C ILE A 666 -27.71 7.43 14.08
N GLN A 667 -28.34 6.78 13.09
CA GLN A 667 -29.79 6.51 13.10
C GLN A 667 -30.03 5.06 12.76
N PHE A 668 -30.85 4.38 13.58
CA PHE A 668 -31.33 3.04 13.28
C PHE A 668 -32.76 3.09 12.72
N GLN A 669 -33.02 2.20 11.78
CA GLN A 669 -34.35 1.82 11.33
C GLN A 669 -34.42 0.30 11.38
N ALA A 670 -35.44 -0.24 12.05
CA ALA A 670 -35.63 -1.67 12.14
C ALA A 670 -37.12 -2.00 11.89
N ASN A 671 -37.36 -3.09 11.19
CA ASN A 671 -38.68 -3.64 10.97
C ASN A 671 -38.63 -5.15 11.20
N GLY A 672 -39.49 -5.69 12.06
CA GLY A 672 -39.44 -7.08 12.48
C GLY A 672 -38.16 -7.51 13.17
N MET A 673 -37.39 -6.54 13.67
CA MET A 673 -36.13 -6.72 14.44
C MET A 673 -36.05 -5.66 15.52
N THR A 674 -35.53 -6.05 16.66
CA THR A 674 -35.26 -5.15 17.79
C THR A 674 -33.75 -4.96 17.96
N VAL A 675 -33.33 -3.71 18.03
CA VAL A 675 -31.93 -3.33 18.32
C VAL A 675 -31.78 -3.05 19.81
N SER A 676 -30.78 -3.66 20.43
CA SER A 676 -30.52 -3.52 21.86
C SER A 676 -29.02 -3.45 22.15
N ASN A 677 -28.67 -3.14 23.40
CA ASN A 677 -27.28 -3.08 23.90
C ASN A 677 -26.34 -2.24 23.03
N VAL A 678 -26.84 -1.12 22.54
CA VAL A 678 -26.05 -0.24 21.66
C VAL A 678 -24.99 0.46 22.50
N ARG A 679 -23.72 0.25 22.16
CA ARG A 679 -22.55 0.84 22.81
C ARG A 679 -21.68 1.53 21.77
N LEU A 680 -21.25 2.73 22.08
CA LEU A 680 -20.30 3.48 21.30
C LEU A 680 -19.04 3.71 22.15
N THR A 681 -17.89 3.35 21.60
CA THR A 681 -16.58 3.53 22.26
C THR A 681 -15.67 4.31 21.32
N PRO A 682 -15.16 5.50 21.72
CA PRO A 682 -14.20 6.22 20.91
C PRO A 682 -12.95 5.38 20.67
N LEU A 683 -12.36 5.49 19.46
CA LEU A 683 -11.04 4.92 19.20
C LEU A 683 -9.96 5.84 19.79
N ALA A 684 -8.80 5.27 20.11
CA ALA A 684 -7.61 6.04 20.43
C ALA A 684 -7.09 6.71 19.13
N GLU A 685 -6.61 7.95 19.25
CA GLU A 685 -6.00 8.70 18.15
C GLU A 685 -4.64 8.12 17.75
#